data_1714c217d6fb1e3861711e875edf953c
#
_entry.id   1714c217d6fb1e3861711e875edf953c
#
_cell.length_a   1.000
_cell.length_b   1.000
_cell.length_c   1.000
_cell.angle_alpha   90.00
_cell.angle_beta   90.00
_cell.angle_gamma   90.00
#
_symmetry.space_group_name_H-M   'P 1'
#
loop_
_entity.id
_entity.type
_entity.pdbx_description
1 polymer ?
#
loop_
_entity_poly.entity_id
_entity_poly.type
_entity_poly.pdbx_seq_one_letter_code
_entity_poly.pdbx_strand_id
1 'polypeptide(L)'
;MLRISRTSPANLIAVLFATALVTFTVFLQAGVRGDLERAVRTATGDADLIVTLTGADSALPADLIGGIRAVPGVEKVEEQTAGIAVVDDEIGAAIEVQSLLDDTLFRLTAGRMPTSDKESVIVETPGKPMRYLPGAEINLKNNGSGSETIVVVGTAESEPGATMEPSLPTLLCSRSAAQRLLGIAGSNAAFVQVSGSVDDVRAQVAEKVAQFGTTARVESSSEYVAANASKYEAGTQTVMLALRLLTAVALLAALVVVGNNYRLQLARRTREIALLRSIGALRRQVFTSVIAHAAVAGALGSVGGIALGVVAGVLALKGMPAASTDAGFWMRLIALGLAAGVLPSLLSSVRPARRATRVAPVEALRRTEPAVRTSDGSRGGGGARTVLAVLLVFTGIAVTVTGGATQSLALVITGALLACAGLLIPGAQIFTSTALGFSRIAIARGGAHAELASEQLRRHPGRSDATAAAVWLGATLMAALLSGSTTAQATMGEIVEAATPTDIIVTPAGDTDNPVELGTRVSQLPQVANTAVVSDVVLDAEFAASPDSDGPMTVAAWTPQLGSVLRSDATIPEPEPGTIILPPTPETTAGSGLVTVTLRQSGNAHPFDITVIEGAPLMGIVHQSDLARFAVSTPSVWVKVVPGADPLDAADAIGELPGVATLNSPAVQRLEADAELTRFVALGLAFLAVALVIAVVGLSNTVALSVTERYREIGLLRALGARRTQITGMVLTETLLLALAAGLIGVVFGVLFGVTGTNALLGGEKLHVVTAIPWASLAALVVGLLAASAIGAVLPARRAAAIPPAAALAQ
;
A
#
# COMPACT_ATOMS: atom_id res chain seq x y z
N MET A 1 38.08 32.88 -5.80
CA MET A 1 36.94 32.10 -5.37
C MET A 1 35.68 32.85 -5.74
N LEU A 2 34.89 32.31 -6.68
CA LEU A 2 33.60 32.85 -7.06
C LEU A 2 32.65 32.71 -5.85
N ARG A 3 32.32 33.80 -5.16
CA ARG A 3 31.26 33.86 -4.18
C ARG A 3 29.92 33.67 -4.93
N ILE A 4 29.53 32.43 -5.14
CA ILE A 4 28.19 32.09 -5.64
C ILE A 4 27.23 32.43 -4.51
N SER A 5 26.52 33.54 -4.65
CA SER A 5 25.53 34.02 -3.70
C SER A 5 24.43 32.97 -3.47
N ARG A 6 23.96 32.95 -2.24
CA ARG A 6 22.80 32.24 -1.66
C ARG A 6 22.09 31.22 -2.54
N THR A 7 22.09 29.97 -2.10
CA THR A 7 21.28 28.91 -2.65
C THR A 7 19.82 29.34 -2.73
N SER A 8 19.13 29.04 -3.84
CA SER A 8 17.71 29.36 -3.94
C SER A 8 16.92 28.56 -2.89
N PRO A 9 16.11 29.23 -2.07
CA PRO A 9 15.33 28.52 -1.06
C PRO A 9 14.43 27.45 -1.67
N ALA A 10 13.94 27.65 -2.90
CA ALA A 10 13.12 26.66 -3.61
C ALA A 10 13.87 25.35 -3.91
N ASN A 11 15.19 25.41 -4.23
CA ASN A 11 15.99 24.20 -4.41
C ASN A 11 16.20 23.46 -3.10
N LEU A 12 16.50 24.20 -2.02
CA LEU A 12 16.69 23.61 -0.69
C LEU A 12 15.39 22.91 -0.23
N ILE A 13 14.25 23.57 -0.39
CA ILE A 13 12.95 23.02 -0.04
C ILE A 13 12.64 21.75 -0.85
N ALA A 14 12.84 21.78 -2.16
CA ALA A 14 12.58 20.60 -3.01
C ALA A 14 13.48 19.42 -2.63
N VAL A 15 14.78 19.66 -2.39
CA VAL A 15 15.71 18.60 -1.96
C VAL A 15 15.38 18.11 -0.56
N LEU A 16 15.07 19.01 0.38
CA LEU A 16 14.69 18.67 1.76
C LEU A 16 13.51 17.70 1.78
N PHE A 17 12.46 18.03 1.08
CA PHE A 17 11.25 17.18 1.09
C PHE A 17 11.45 15.86 0.34
N ALA A 18 12.16 15.87 -0.79
CA ALA A 18 12.48 14.63 -1.50
C ALA A 18 13.33 13.68 -0.64
N THR A 19 14.31 14.24 0.06
CA THR A 19 15.16 13.47 0.99
C THR A 19 14.37 13.01 2.21
N ALA A 20 13.50 13.86 2.77
CA ALA A 20 12.64 13.49 3.89
C ALA A 20 11.76 12.28 3.55
N LEU A 21 11.20 12.24 2.34
CA LEU A 21 10.39 11.12 1.88
C LEU A 21 11.20 9.82 1.79
N VAL A 22 12.39 9.87 1.17
CA VAL A 22 13.28 8.69 1.09
C VAL A 22 13.63 8.18 2.47
N THR A 23 14.05 9.10 3.36
CA THR A 23 14.45 8.76 4.73
C THR A 23 13.31 8.18 5.52
N PHE A 24 12.12 8.75 5.40
CA PHE A 24 10.91 8.22 6.04
C PHE A 24 10.58 6.82 5.55
N THR A 25 10.60 6.59 4.22
CA THR A 25 10.30 5.26 3.64
C THR A 25 11.29 4.21 4.13
N VAL A 26 12.59 4.55 4.18
CA VAL A 26 13.63 3.66 4.71
C VAL A 26 13.43 3.40 6.20
N PHE A 27 13.05 4.44 6.96
CA PHE A 27 12.78 4.32 8.39
C PHE A 27 11.56 3.47 8.68
N LEU A 28 10.46 3.66 7.91
CA LEU A 28 9.25 2.86 8.03
C LEU A 28 9.50 1.38 7.71
N GLN A 29 10.24 1.10 6.62
CA GLN A 29 10.63 -0.27 6.27
C GLN A 29 11.44 -0.95 7.37
N ALA A 30 12.40 -0.23 7.94
CA ALA A 30 13.20 -0.75 9.05
C ALA A 30 12.37 -0.94 10.33
N GLY A 31 11.40 -0.06 10.59
CA GLY A 31 10.48 -0.20 11.71
C GLY A 31 9.65 -1.47 11.61
N VAL A 32 8.95 -1.66 10.49
CA VAL A 32 8.14 -2.86 10.24
C VAL A 32 8.98 -4.14 10.32
N ARG A 33 10.15 -4.14 9.67
CA ARG A 33 11.06 -5.29 9.74
C ARG A 33 11.60 -5.54 11.15
N GLY A 34 11.95 -4.49 11.86
CA GLY A 34 12.45 -4.60 13.24
C GLY A 34 11.40 -5.08 14.23
N ASP A 35 10.12 -4.77 13.99
CA ASP A 35 9.01 -5.32 14.77
C ASP A 35 8.85 -6.80 14.49
N LEU A 36 8.88 -7.18 13.21
CA LEU A 36 8.81 -8.58 12.81
C LEU A 36 9.98 -9.42 13.36
N GLU A 37 11.22 -8.89 13.26
CA GLU A 37 12.41 -9.55 13.82
C GLU A 37 12.33 -9.68 15.35
N ARG A 38 11.80 -8.67 16.04
CA ARG A 38 11.56 -8.75 17.50
C ARG A 38 10.48 -9.77 17.83
N ALA A 39 9.41 -9.76 17.07
CA ALA A 39 8.33 -10.68 17.17
C ALA A 39 8.84 -12.15 17.15
N VAL A 40 9.57 -12.52 16.11
CA VAL A 40 10.15 -13.87 15.97
C VAL A 40 11.17 -14.13 17.08
N ARG A 41 11.99 -13.15 17.47
CA ARG A 41 12.96 -13.29 18.55
C ARG A 41 12.30 -13.54 19.91
N THR A 42 11.18 -12.87 20.18
CA THR A 42 10.40 -13.14 21.39
C THR A 42 9.87 -14.56 21.40
N ALA A 43 9.40 -15.06 20.23
CA ALA A 43 8.94 -16.44 20.09
C ALA A 43 10.05 -17.49 20.25
N THR A 44 11.31 -17.14 19.96
CA THR A 44 12.46 -18.04 20.13
C THR A 44 13.11 -17.97 21.52
N GLY A 45 12.69 -17.03 22.36
CA GLY A 45 13.26 -16.83 23.69
C GLY A 45 14.76 -16.55 23.68
N ASP A 46 15.47 -17.06 24.68
CA ASP A 46 16.94 -16.94 24.82
C ASP A 46 17.72 -18.00 24.02
N ALA A 47 17.11 -18.65 23.03
CA ALA A 47 17.76 -19.67 22.23
C ALA A 47 18.82 -19.07 21.30
N ASP A 48 20.00 -19.67 21.27
CA ASP A 48 21.10 -19.33 20.37
C ASP A 48 21.02 -20.09 19.05
N LEU A 49 20.58 -21.36 19.10
CA LEU A 49 20.40 -22.22 17.95
C LEU A 49 18.98 -22.79 17.91
N ILE A 50 18.46 -22.98 16.71
CA ILE A 50 17.13 -23.55 16.48
C ILE A 50 17.28 -24.71 15.49
N VAL A 51 16.74 -25.87 15.88
CA VAL A 51 16.69 -27.06 15.04
C VAL A 51 15.25 -27.28 14.59
N THR A 52 14.98 -27.12 13.29
CA THR A 52 13.65 -27.29 12.70
C THR A 52 13.65 -28.36 11.63
N LEU A 53 12.54 -29.06 11.49
CA LEU A 53 12.34 -30.01 10.40
C LEU A 53 12.14 -29.33 9.06
N THR A 54 12.78 -29.85 8.01
CA THR A 54 12.57 -29.43 6.62
C THR A 54 12.16 -30.67 5.83
N GLY A 55 10.86 -30.83 5.57
CA GLY A 55 10.36 -31.93 4.74
C GLY A 55 9.17 -32.69 5.32
N ALA A 56 8.98 -33.91 4.84
CA ALA A 56 7.83 -34.76 5.20
C ALA A 56 7.94 -35.45 6.57
N ASP A 57 9.09 -35.33 7.26
CA ASP A 57 9.27 -35.89 8.58
C ASP A 57 8.38 -35.18 9.60
N SER A 58 7.61 -35.93 10.36
CA SER A 58 6.59 -35.34 11.25
C SER A 58 7.16 -34.91 12.61
N ALA A 59 8.34 -35.46 13.04
CA ALA A 59 8.91 -35.16 14.36
C ALA A 59 10.41 -35.33 14.40
N LEU A 60 11.08 -34.58 15.27
CA LEU A 60 12.47 -34.82 15.69
C LEU A 60 12.54 -36.08 16.56
N PRO A 61 13.38 -37.05 16.26
CA PRO A 61 13.54 -38.25 17.09
C PRO A 61 14.00 -37.89 18.51
N ALA A 62 13.42 -38.53 19.52
CA ALA A 62 13.79 -38.30 20.92
C ALA A 62 15.29 -38.57 21.20
N ASP A 63 15.85 -39.55 20.51
CA ASP A 63 17.29 -39.90 20.62
C ASP A 63 18.17 -38.76 20.03
N LEU A 64 17.73 -38.08 18.99
CA LEU A 64 18.42 -36.94 18.46
C LEU A 64 18.43 -35.78 19.48
N ILE A 65 17.29 -35.50 20.09
CA ILE A 65 17.21 -34.47 21.13
C ILE A 65 18.09 -34.80 22.32
N GLY A 66 18.10 -36.08 22.74
CA GLY A 66 19.04 -36.57 23.75
C GLY A 66 20.50 -36.40 23.34
N GLY A 67 20.80 -36.64 22.05
CA GLY A 67 22.13 -36.42 21.48
C GLY A 67 22.53 -34.94 21.46
N ILE A 68 21.59 -34.02 21.17
CA ILE A 68 21.83 -32.56 21.20
C ILE A 68 22.10 -32.09 22.64
N ARG A 69 21.32 -32.57 23.62
CA ARG A 69 21.57 -32.26 25.06
C ARG A 69 22.93 -32.71 25.56
N ALA A 70 23.50 -33.75 24.97
CA ALA A 70 24.80 -34.28 25.35
C ALA A 70 25.97 -33.54 24.67
N VAL A 71 25.73 -32.60 23.76
CA VAL A 71 26.78 -31.82 23.10
C VAL A 71 27.43 -30.87 24.13
N PRO A 72 28.78 -30.89 24.25
CA PRO A 72 29.46 -29.93 25.12
C PRO A 72 29.16 -28.48 24.74
N GLY A 73 28.77 -27.66 25.74
CA GLY A 73 28.38 -26.28 25.51
C GLY A 73 26.88 -26.04 25.31
N VAL A 74 26.07 -27.10 25.27
CA VAL A 74 24.60 -26.95 25.32
C VAL A 74 24.19 -26.84 26.78
N GLU A 75 23.51 -25.73 27.12
CA GLU A 75 23.03 -25.46 28.48
C GLU A 75 21.59 -25.95 28.67
N LYS A 76 20.71 -25.68 27.71
CA LYS A 76 19.30 -26.03 27.77
C LYS A 76 18.77 -26.37 26.38
N VAL A 77 17.89 -27.35 26.29
CA VAL A 77 17.15 -27.69 25.06
C VAL A 77 15.66 -27.67 25.39
N GLU A 78 14.93 -26.76 24.82
CA GLU A 78 13.47 -26.66 24.88
C GLU A 78 12.86 -27.21 23.61
N GLU A 79 11.91 -28.09 23.76
CA GLU A 79 11.25 -28.77 22.66
C GLU A 79 9.88 -28.13 22.42
N GLN A 80 9.59 -27.79 21.19
CA GLN A 80 8.31 -27.25 20.79
C GLN A 80 7.60 -28.22 19.85
N THR A 81 6.32 -28.37 20.08
CA THR A 81 5.38 -29.01 19.16
C THR A 81 4.38 -27.94 18.75
N ALA A 82 4.42 -27.56 17.49
CA ALA A 82 3.51 -26.56 16.94
C ALA A 82 3.03 -26.97 15.55
N GLY A 83 1.81 -26.60 15.21
CA GLY A 83 1.25 -26.91 13.91
C GLY A 83 -0.17 -26.37 13.77
N ILE A 84 -0.75 -26.59 12.62
CA ILE A 84 -2.12 -26.16 12.34
C ILE A 84 -3.02 -27.39 12.48
N ALA A 85 -4.04 -27.27 13.33
CA ALA A 85 -5.14 -28.20 13.43
C ALA A 85 -6.40 -27.60 12.81
N VAL A 86 -7.33 -28.44 12.44
CA VAL A 86 -8.64 -28.01 11.94
C VAL A 86 -9.64 -28.25 13.06
N VAL A 87 -10.38 -27.23 13.41
CA VAL A 87 -11.48 -27.37 14.36
C VAL A 87 -12.54 -28.26 13.72
N ASP A 88 -12.98 -29.28 14.45
CA ASP A 88 -14.04 -30.17 14.00
C ASP A 88 -15.39 -29.50 14.22
N ASP A 89 -15.47 -28.29 13.70
CA ASP A 89 -16.70 -27.52 13.59
C ASP A 89 -17.06 -27.35 12.10
N GLU A 90 -18.19 -26.74 11.84
CA GLU A 90 -18.79 -26.60 10.53
C GLU A 90 -17.92 -25.82 9.54
N ILE A 91 -17.11 -24.93 10.03
CA ILE A 91 -16.29 -24.00 9.22
C ILE A 91 -14.95 -24.67 8.89
N GLY A 92 -14.56 -25.73 9.62
CA GLY A 92 -13.23 -26.32 9.48
C GLY A 92 -12.14 -25.28 9.75
N ALA A 93 -12.38 -24.39 10.72
CA ALA A 93 -11.48 -23.27 10.98
C ALA A 93 -10.10 -23.79 11.35
N ALA A 94 -9.09 -23.25 10.70
CA ALA A 94 -7.72 -23.55 11.07
C ALA A 94 -7.39 -22.84 12.40
N ILE A 95 -6.81 -23.60 13.32
CA ILE A 95 -6.29 -23.08 14.60
C ILE A 95 -4.83 -23.53 14.74
N GLU A 96 -3.99 -22.64 15.16
CA GLU A 96 -2.63 -22.98 15.50
C GLU A 96 -2.62 -23.68 16.87
N VAL A 97 -2.03 -24.86 16.98
CA VAL A 97 -1.81 -25.56 18.24
C VAL A 97 -0.34 -25.47 18.57
N GLN A 98 -0.02 -24.97 19.74
CA GLN A 98 1.35 -24.81 20.20
C GLN A 98 1.53 -25.35 21.62
N SER A 99 2.62 -26.11 21.84
CA SER A 99 2.99 -26.51 23.19
C SER A 99 3.53 -25.31 23.98
N LEU A 100 3.11 -25.21 25.24
CA LEU A 100 3.69 -24.24 26.18
C LEU A 100 5.21 -24.44 26.31
N LEU A 101 5.96 -23.35 26.06
CA LEU A 101 7.41 -23.31 26.24
C LEU A 101 7.76 -22.70 27.61
N ASP A 102 7.47 -21.45 27.82
CA ASP A 102 7.74 -20.74 29.08
C ASP A 102 6.59 -19.77 29.36
N ASP A 103 6.26 -19.55 30.65
CA ASP A 103 5.13 -18.71 31.07
C ASP A 103 5.30 -17.21 30.74
N THR A 104 6.46 -16.81 30.24
CA THR A 104 6.81 -15.40 30.05
C THR A 104 6.33 -14.80 28.73
N LEU A 105 5.97 -15.62 27.72
CA LEU A 105 5.61 -15.16 26.36
C LEU A 105 4.13 -14.76 26.23
N PHE A 106 3.30 -15.22 27.14
CA PHE A 106 1.86 -15.05 27.08
C PHE A 106 1.34 -14.45 28.38
N ARG A 107 0.61 -13.35 28.26
CA ARG A 107 -0.02 -12.69 29.39
C ARG A 107 -1.46 -13.13 29.52
N LEU A 108 -1.80 -13.84 30.59
CA LEU A 108 -3.15 -14.26 30.87
C LEU A 108 -4.07 -13.05 31.05
N THR A 109 -5.16 -12.97 30.28
CA THR A 109 -6.17 -11.90 30.35
C THR A 109 -7.36 -12.33 31.18
N ALA A 110 -7.76 -13.62 31.08
CA ALA A 110 -8.84 -14.18 31.89
C ALA A 110 -8.62 -15.67 32.14
N GLY A 111 -9.21 -16.20 33.22
CA GLY A 111 -9.10 -17.62 33.56
C GLY A 111 -7.81 -18.03 34.23
N ARG A 112 -7.26 -19.19 33.89
CA ARG A 112 -6.04 -19.78 34.45
C ARG A 112 -5.23 -20.53 33.41
N MET A 113 -3.95 -20.81 33.69
CA MET A 113 -3.13 -21.69 32.84
C MET A 113 -3.62 -23.15 32.90
N PRO A 114 -3.40 -23.95 31.83
CA PRO A 114 -3.80 -25.33 31.76
C PRO A 114 -2.98 -26.18 32.75
N THR A 115 -3.67 -27.03 33.49
CA THR A 115 -3.07 -27.96 34.47
C THR A 115 -3.22 -29.42 34.06
N SER A 116 -3.97 -29.69 33.03
CA SER A 116 -4.18 -31.05 32.48
C SER A 116 -4.06 -31.08 30.97
N ASP A 117 -3.87 -32.24 30.42
CA ASP A 117 -3.73 -32.48 28.96
C ASP A 117 -5.04 -32.28 28.16
N LYS A 118 -6.13 -32.02 28.83
CA LYS A 118 -7.43 -31.69 28.21
C LYS A 118 -7.77 -30.22 28.33
N GLU A 119 -6.88 -29.43 28.86
CA GLU A 119 -7.08 -28.02 29.07
C GLU A 119 -6.16 -27.21 28.16
N SER A 120 -6.62 -26.05 27.77
CA SER A 120 -5.86 -25.12 26.92
C SER A 120 -6.13 -23.67 27.32
N VAL A 121 -5.23 -22.79 26.89
CA VAL A 121 -5.43 -21.34 26.86
C VAL A 121 -5.49 -20.90 25.41
N ILE A 122 -6.45 -20.05 25.07
CA ILE A 122 -6.50 -19.45 23.74
C ILE A 122 -5.78 -18.10 23.76
N VAL A 123 -4.93 -17.90 22.77
CA VAL A 123 -4.26 -16.63 22.58
C VAL A 123 -5.12 -15.79 21.66
N GLU A 124 -5.59 -14.67 22.18
CA GLU A 124 -6.33 -13.69 21.39
C GLU A 124 -5.36 -12.93 20.49
N THR A 125 -5.61 -12.90 19.21
CA THR A 125 -4.91 -12.02 18.28
C THR A 125 -5.57 -10.64 18.39
N PRO A 126 -4.84 -9.57 18.74
CA PRO A 126 -5.39 -8.23 18.80
C PRO A 126 -6.10 -7.88 17.49
N GLY A 127 -7.37 -7.51 17.60
CA GLY A 127 -8.20 -7.12 16.45
C GLY A 127 -8.87 -8.25 15.68
N LYS A 128 -8.82 -9.52 16.10
CA LYS A 128 -9.58 -10.60 15.48
C LYS A 128 -10.67 -11.12 16.40
N PRO A 129 -11.92 -11.10 15.92
CA PRO A 129 -13.08 -11.44 16.73
C PRO A 129 -13.40 -12.94 16.71
N MET A 130 -12.44 -13.80 16.99
CA MET A 130 -12.69 -15.20 17.24
C MET A 130 -12.47 -15.43 18.72
N ARG A 131 -13.55 -15.37 19.53
CA ARG A 131 -13.44 -15.51 20.98
C ARG A 131 -13.91 -16.90 21.38
N TYR A 132 -12.98 -17.71 21.84
CA TYR A 132 -13.28 -18.88 22.63
C TYR A 132 -13.23 -18.45 24.09
N LEU A 133 -14.37 -18.38 24.76
CA LEU A 133 -14.46 -17.98 26.15
C LEU A 133 -13.98 -19.11 27.08
N PRO A 134 -13.44 -18.78 28.28
CA PRO A 134 -13.12 -19.82 29.27
C PRO A 134 -14.35 -20.64 29.59
N GLY A 135 -14.21 -21.97 29.46
CA GLY A 135 -15.28 -22.95 29.57
C GLY A 135 -15.76 -23.51 28.22
N ALA A 136 -15.31 -22.94 27.09
CA ALA A 136 -15.64 -23.48 25.78
C ALA A 136 -14.94 -24.81 25.52
N GLU A 137 -15.63 -25.76 24.92
CA GLU A 137 -15.09 -27.02 24.43
C GLU A 137 -14.81 -26.90 22.93
N ILE A 138 -13.57 -27.15 22.53
CA ILE A 138 -13.15 -27.12 21.12
C ILE A 138 -12.87 -28.55 20.69
N ASN A 139 -13.59 -29.00 19.67
CA ASN A 139 -13.31 -30.27 19.02
C ASN A 139 -12.34 -30.06 17.89
N LEU A 140 -11.20 -30.74 17.93
CA LEU A 140 -10.15 -30.64 16.91
C LEU A 140 -10.06 -31.96 16.14
N LYS A 141 -10.05 -31.88 14.80
CA LYS A 141 -9.77 -33.06 13.96
C LYS A 141 -8.33 -33.48 14.15
N ASN A 142 -8.14 -34.73 14.61
CA ASN A 142 -6.84 -35.34 14.66
C ASN A 142 -6.48 -35.90 13.27
N ASN A 143 -5.26 -35.67 12.77
CA ASN A 143 -4.75 -36.19 11.49
C ASN A 143 -4.85 -37.74 11.37
N GLY A 144 -5.28 -38.46 12.40
CA GLY A 144 -5.32 -39.92 12.47
C GLY A 144 -6.72 -40.56 12.57
N SER A 145 -7.84 -39.92 12.24
CA SER A 145 -9.21 -40.47 12.21
C SER A 145 -10.11 -40.31 13.44
N GLY A 146 -9.96 -39.28 14.23
CA GLY A 146 -10.88 -38.96 15.31
C GLY A 146 -10.93 -37.49 15.64
N SER A 147 -11.95 -37.02 16.37
CA SER A 147 -11.99 -35.70 16.98
C SER A 147 -11.59 -35.82 18.46
N GLU A 148 -10.78 -34.87 18.95
CA GLU A 148 -10.41 -34.76 20.37
C GLU A 148 -10.94 -33.45 20.91
N THR A 149 -11.65 -33.51 22.04
CA THR A 149 -12.19 -32.33 22.71
C THR A 149 -11.17 -31.74 23.69
N ILE A 150 -10.91 -30.45 23.59
CA ILE A 150 -10.07 -29.70 24.54
C ILE A 150 -10.88 -28.53 25.12
N VAL A 151 -10.71 -28.29 26.42
CA VAL A 151 -11.45 -27.24 27.14
C VAL A 151 -10.59 -25.99 27.27
N VAL A 152 -11.10 -24.84 26.85
CA VAL A 152 -10.46 -23.55 27.07
C VAL A 152 -10.64 -23.15 28.54
N VAL A 153 -9.57 -23.05 29.30
CA VAL A 153 -9.60 -22.65 30.71
C VAL A 153 -9.15 -21.21 30.95
N GLY A 154 -8.63 -20.55 29.92
CA GLY A 154 -8.21 -19.16 30.01
C GLY A 154 -8.01 -18.52 28.63
N THR A 155 -7.94 -17.22 28.63
CA THR A 155 -7.52 -16.42 27.47
C THR A 155 -6.25 -15.66 27.80
N ALA A 156 -5.38 -15.51 26.81
CA ALA A 156 -4.13 -14.78 26.95
C ALA A 156 -3.92 -13.82 25.77
N GLU A 157 -3.25 -12.72 26.04
CA GLU A 157 -2.68 -11.90 24.98
C GLU A 157 -1.27 -12.40 24.66
N SER A 158 -0.95 -12.49 23.38
CA SER A 158 0.42 -12.74 22.96
C SER A 158 1.20 -11.44 22.96
N GLU A 159 2.43 -11.47 23.40
CA GLU A 159 3.36 -10.44 22.95
C GLU A 159 3.52 -10.55 21.42
N PRO A 160 3.64 -9.41 20.70
CA PRO A 160 3.75 -9.44 19.25
C PRO A 160 4.84 -10.43 18.80
N GLY A 161 4.45 -11.52 18.12
CA GLY A 161 5.34 -12.52 17.55
C GLY A 161 5.53 -13.82 18.31
N ALA A 162 4.82 -14.03 19.38
CA ALA A 162 4.82 -15.30 20.09
C ALA A 162 4.03 -16.42 19.35
N THR A 163 3.29 -16.09 18.29
CA THR A 163 2.53 -17.03 17.46
C THR A 163 3.20 -17.23 16.11
N MET A 164 3.22 -18.44 15.58
CA MET A 164 3.83 -18.76 14.27
C MET A 164 2.99 -18.21 13.10
N GLU A 165 1.68 -18.16 13.27
CA GLU A 165 0.75 -17.66 12.26
C GLU A 165 -0.17 -16.59 12.87
N PRO A 166 0.20 -15.31 12.82
CA PRO A 166 -0.58 -14.22 13.43
C PRO A 166 -2.01 -14.08 12.88
N SER A 167 -2.29 -14.78 11.79
CA SER A 167 -3.61 -14.80 11.17
C SER A 167 -4.55 -15.81 11.82
N LEU A 168 -4.05 -16.78 12.57
CA LEU A 168 -4.85 -17.83 13.21
C LEU A 168 -4.93 -17.62 14.73
N PRO A 169 -6.06 -17.99 15.36
CA PRO A 169 -6.10 -18.11 16.82
C PRO A 169 -5.14 -19.23 17.26
N THR A 170 -4.39 -19.01 18.33
CA THR A 170 -3.40 -19.97 18.81
C THR A 170 -3.88 -20.63 20.11
N LEU A 171 -3.90 -21.94 20.12
CA LEU A 171 -4.27 -22.76 21.25
C LEU A 171 -3.00 -23.25 21.96
N LEU A 172 -2.79 -22.77 23.17
CA LEU A 172 -1.67 -23.18 24.01
C LEU A 172 -2.09 -24.32 24.91
N CYS A 173 -1.40 -25.46 24.84
CA CYS A 173 -1.70 -26.64 25.65
C CYS A 173 -0.40 -27.33 26.10
N SER A 174 -0.54 -28.40 26.87
CA SER A 174 0.60 -29.23 27.24
C SER A 174 1.24 -29.86 26.00
N ARG A 175 2.53 -30.21 26.06
CA ARG A 175 3.21 -30.89 24.93
C ARG A 175 2.52 -32.18 24.53
N SER A 176 2.11 -32.98 25.49
CA SER A 176 1.38 -34.22 25.25
C SER A 176 0.03 -33.99 24.55
N ALA A 177 -0.68 -32.93 24.90
CA ALA A 177 -1.89 -32.52 24.20
C ALA A 177 -1.60 -32.09 22.77
N ALA A 178 -0.62 -31.21 22.56
CA ALA A 178 -0.23 -30.75 21.22
C ALA A 178 0.17 -31.91 20.29
N GLN A 179 0.96 -32.86 20.81
CA GLN A 179 1.35 -34.04 20.04
C GLN A 179 0.15 -34.91 19.63
N ARG A 180 -0.80 -35.11 20.53
CA ARG A 180 -2.01 -35.88 20.20
C ARG A 180 -2.90 -35.13 19.20
N LEU A 181 -3.15 -33.84 19.43
CA LEU A 181 -4.00 -33.02 18.56
C LEU A 181 -3.44 -32.90 17.15
N LEU A 182 -2.14 -32.75 17.01
CA LEU A 182 -1.47 -32.65 15.72
C LEU A 182 -1.15 -34.02 15.09
N GLY A 183 -1.29 -35.12 15.83
CA GLY A 183 -0.89 -36.44 15.36
C GLY A 183 0.62 -36.61 15.17
N ILE A 184 1.44 -35.83 15.89
CA ILE A 184 2.90 -35.81 15.79
C ILE A 184 3.50 -36.57 16.96
N ALA A 185 4.31 -37.64 16.71
CA ALA A 185 4.93 -38.48 17.72
C ALA A 185 6.24 -37.87 18.30
N GLY A 186 6.31 -36.58 18.47
CA GLY A 186 7.51 -35.87 18.96
C GLY A 186 7.38 -34.38 18.86
N SER A 187 8.51 -33.68 18.87
CA SER A 187 8.59 -32.22 18.71
C SER A 187 9.08 -31.87 17.30
N ASN A 188 8.58 -30.82 16.70
CA ASN A 188 9.00 -30.43 15.36
C ASN A 188 10.03 -29.28 15.36
N ALA A 189 10.28 -28.69 16.52
CA ALA A 189 11.37 -27.75 16.72
C ALA A 189 12.08 -27.99 18.07
N ALA A 190 13.36 -27.67 18.15
CA ALA A 190 14.13 -27.63 19.36
C ALA A 190 14.95 -26.35 19.46
N PHE A 191 14.74 -25.62 20.54
CA PHE A 191 15.42 -24.37 20.88
C PHE A 191 16.59 -24.69 21.82
N VAL A 192 17.80 -24.34 21.41
CA VAL A 192 19.03 -24.70 22.10
C VAL A 192 19.70 -23.43 22.61
N GLN A 193 19.91 -23.38 23.91
CA GLN A 193 20.72 -22.38 24.59
C GLN A 193 22.13 -22.85 24.74
N VAL A 194 23.10 -22.00 24.40
CA VAL A 194 24.52 -22.36 24.30
C VAL A 194 25.36 -21.58 25.29
N SER A 195 26.22 -22.25 26.04
CA SER A 195 27.25 -21.62 26.84
C SER A 195 28.60 -21.69 26.11
N GLY A 196 29.03 -20.54 25.52
CA GLY A 196 30.32 -20.47 24.84
C GLY A 196 30.22 -20.06 23.36
N SER A 197 31.03 -20.66 22.49
CA SER A 197 31.04 -20.35 21.05
C SER A 197 29.85 -21.01 20.36
N VAL A 198 28.92 -20.18 19.85
CA VAL A 198 27.71 -20.66 19.14
C VAL A 198 28.09 -21.42 17.86
N ASP A 199 29.13 -20.98 17.15
CA ASP A 199 29.55 -21.60 15.88
C ASP A 199 30.12 -23.02 16.10
N ASP A 200 30.87 -23.22 17.17
CA ASP A 200 31.47 -24.55 17.49
C ASP A 200 30.37 -25.53 17.91
N VAL A 201 29.43 -25.12 18.73
CA VAL A 201 28.30 -25.93 19.15
C VAL A 201 27.37 -26.22 17.97
N ARG A 202 27.12 -25.23 17.09
CA ARG A 202 26.34 -25.41 15.87
C ARG A 202 26.92 -26.53 14.97
N ALA A 203 28.24 -26.52 14.77
CA ALA A 203 28.88 -27.54 13.95
C ALA A 203 28.68 -28.96 14.54
N GLN A 204 28.80 -29.10 15.88
CA GLN A 204 28.60 -30.37 16.57
C GLN A 204 27.12 -30.81 16.54
N VAL A 205 26.18 -29.89 16.73
CA VAL A 205 24.73 -30.18 16.62
C VAL A 205 24.37 -30.58 15.19
N ALA A 206 24.90 -29.89 14.19
CA ALA A 206 24.69 -30.23 12.79
C ALA A 206 25.25 -31.62 12.42
N GLU A 207 26.40 -31.98 12.97
CA GLU A 207 26.96 -33.32 12.82
C GLU A 207 26.07 -34.41 13.45
N LYS A 208 25.50 -34.12 14.63
CA LYS A 208 24.52 -35.03 15.27
C LYS A 208 23.26 -35.17 14.41
N VAL A 209 22.68 -34.08 13.91
CA VAL A 209 21.52 -34.11 13.01
C VAL A 209 21.80 -34.96 11.77
N ALA A 210 22.99 -34.81 11.17
CA ALA A 210 23.39 -35.60 10.01
C ALA A 210 23.52 -37.09 10.31
N GLN A 211 24.00 -37.47 11.53
CA GLN A 211 24.12 -38.87 11.96
C GLN A 211 22.76 -39.58 12.05
N PHE A 212 21.69 -38.84 12.37
CA PHE A 212 20.35 -39.42 12.46
C PHE A 212 19.61 -39.49 11.12
N GLY A 213 20.20 -38.94 10.05
CA GLY A 213 19.61 -38.99 8.70
C GLY A 213 18.29 -38.23 8.54
N THR A 214 17.99 -37.34 9.47
CA THR A 214 16.77 -36.50 9.44
C THR A 214 16.99 -35.24 8.58
N THR A 215 15.95 -34.81 7.91
CA THR A 215 15.94 -33.55 7.12
C THR A 215 15.77 -32.33 8.03
N ALA A 216 16.49 -32.28 9.15
CA ALA A 216 16.44 -31.15 10.07
C ALA A 216 17.53 -30.12 9.72
N ARG A 217 17.17 -28.83 9.87
CA ARG A 217 18.06 -27.70 9.66
C ARG A 217 18.48 -27.13 11.02
N VAL A 218 19.77 -26.85 11.17
CA VAL A 218 20.31 -26.15 12.33
C VAL A 218 20.64 -24.72 11.93
N GLU A 219 19.89 -23.78 12.47
CA GLU A 219 20.03 -22.36 12.18
C GLU A 219 20.40 -21.60 13.45
N SER A 220 21.20 -20.53 13.33
CA SER A 220 21.34 -19.59 14.44
C SER A 220 20.02 -18.83 14.65
N SER A 221 19.78 -18.35 15.87
CA SER A 221 18.60 -17.53 16.18
C SER A 221 18.45 -16.36 15.19
N SER A 222 19.55 -15.72 14.81
CA SER A 222 19.54 -14.61 13.83
C SER A 222 19.17 -15.06 12.42
N GLU A 223 19.59 -16.23 11.98
CA GLU A 223 19.23 -16.80 10.67
C GLU A 223 17.75 -17.20 10.64
N TYR A 224 17.29 -17.88 11.69
CA TYR A 224 15.89 -18.29 11.83
C TYR A 224 14.95 -17.08 11.86
N VAL A 225 15.29 -16.05 12.66
CA VAL A 225 14.53 -14.79 12.73
C VAL A 225 14.48 -14.12 11.35
N ALA A 226 15.62 -14.04 10.64
CA ALA A 226 15.66 -13.43 9.32
C ALA A 226 14.86 -14.23 8.28
N ALA A 227 14.92 -15.56 8.33
CA ALA A 227 14.20 -16.45 7.41
C ALA A 227 12.67 -16.35 7.63
N ASN A 228 12.23 -16.39 8.88
CA ASN A 228 10.80 -16.27 9.19
C ASN A 228 10.27 -14.84 9.00
N ALA A 229 11.03 -13.83 9.39
CA ALA A 229 10.66 -12.44 9.07
C ALA A 229 10.43 -12.25 7.56
N SER A 230 11.23 -12.88 6.70
CA SER A 230 11.05 -12.80 5.25
C SER A 230 9.74 -13.45 4.73
N LYS A 231 9.24 -14.49 5.39
CA LYS A 231 7.94 -15.10 5.06
C LYS A 231 6.79 -14.14 5.37
N TYR A 232 6.86 -13.45 6.50
CA TYR A 232 5.87 -12.41 6.85
C TYR A 232 6.00 -11.15 6.00
N GLU A 233 7.22 -10.83 5.51
CA GLU A 233 7.41 -9.74 4.53
C GLU A 233 6.63 -9.98 3.24
N ALA A 234 6.32 -11.21 2.85
CA ALA A 234 5.59 -11.51 1.62
C ALA A 234 4.21 -10.82 1.59
N GLY A 235 3.47 -10.79 2.69
CA GLY A 235 2.20 -10.06 2.82
C GLY A 235 2.34 -8.54 2.75
N THR A 236 3.46 -7.99 3.23
CA THR A 236 3.72 -6.55 3.24
C THR A 236 4.49 -6.06 2.00
N GLN A 237 5.00 -6.96 1.16
CA GLN A 237 5.81 -6.61 -0.02
C GLN A 237 5.08 -5.68 -0.99
N THR A 238 3.78 -5.89 -1.20
CA THR A 238 2.97 -5.04 -2.08
C THR A 238 2.91 -3.60 -1.58
N VAL A 239 2.68 -3.40 -0.29
CA VAL A 239 2.67 -2.07 0.34
C VAL A 239 4.05 -1.42 0.27
N MET A 240 5.10 -2.17 0.56
CA MET A 240 6.49 -1.68 0.49
C MET A 240 6.90 -1.33 -0.95
N LEU A 241 6.45 -2.10 -1.94
CA LEU A 241 6.66 -1.79 -3.35
C LEU A 241 5.94 -0.48 -3.73
N ALA A 242 4.70 -0.30 -3.32
CA ALA A 242 3.94 0.93 -3.56
C ALA A 242 4.64 2.16 -2.95
N LEU A 243 5.14 2.06 -1.70
CA LEU A 243 5.91 3.12 -1.06
C LEU A 243 7.23 3.42 -1.78
N ARG A 244 7.94 2.40 -2.27
CA ARG A 244 9.18 2.57 -3.06
C ARG A 244 8.89 3.27 -4.38
N LEU A 245 7.82 2.89 -5.07
CA LEU A 245 7.39 3.53 -6.31
C LEU A 245 7.00 4.99 -6.08
N LEU A 246 6.23 5.27 -5.04
CA LEU A 246 5.87 6.63 -4.63
C LEU A 246 7.12 7.48 -4.36
N THR A 247 8.09 6.92 -3.65
CA THR A 247 9.38 7.56 -3.36
C THR A 247 10.18 7.84 -4.64
N ALA A 248 10.24 6.89 -5.57
CA ALA A 248 10.94 7.05 -6.85
C ALA A 248 10.32 8.18 -7.69
N VAL A 249 9.00 8.28 -7.70
CA VAL A 249 8.31 9.33 -8.45
C VAL A 249 8.47 10.69 -7.78
N ALA A 250 8.47 10.77 -6.45
CA ALA A 250 8.77 12.01 -5.73
C ALA A 250 10.20 12.49 -6.02
N LEU A 251 11.17 11.57 -6.10
CA LEU A 251 12.54 11.90 -6.55
C LEU A 251 12.57 12.42 -7.99
N LEU A 252 11.78 11.84 -8.88
CA LEU A 252 11.65 12.31 -10.26
C LEU A 252 11.06 13.73 -10.30
N ALA A 253 10.01 13.99 -9.53
CA ALA A 253 9.42 15.33 -9.40
C ALA A 253 10.44 16.34 -8.87
N ALA A 254 11.19 15.98 -7.84
CA ALA A 254 12.28 16.84 -7.33
C ALA A 254 13.36 17.10 -8.39
N LEU A 255 13.76 16.09 -9.16
CA LEU A 255 14.72 16.23 -10.27
C LEU A 255 14.24 17.25 -11.31
N VAL A 256 12.95 17.20 -11.68
CA VAL A 256 12.34 18.14 -12.64
C VAL A 256 12.31 19.55 -12.08
N VAL A 257 11.85 19.73 -10.83
CA VAL A 257 11.76 21.06 -10.18
C VAL A 257 13.15 21.69 -9.98
N VAL A 258 14.10 20.91 -9.43
CA VAL A 258 15.48 21.38 -9.21
C VAL A 258 16.14 21.69 -10.54
N GLY A 259 15.96 20.86 -11.56
CA GLY A 259 16.48 21.07 -12.90
C GLY A 259 15.93 22.34 -13.56
N ASN A 260 14.66 22.60 -13.42
CA ASN A 260 14.03 23.82 -13.88
C ASN A 260 14.61 25.07 -13.18
N ASN A 261 14.75 25.00 -11.85
CA ASN A 261 15.31 26.09 -11.06
C ASN A 261 16.78 26.38 -11.43
N TYR A 262 17.62 25.36 -11.67
CA TYR A 262 19.00 25.56 -12.15
C TYR A 262 19.06 26.20 -13.54
N ARG A 263 18.18 25.80 -14.45
CA ARG A 263 18.07 26.47 -15.78
C ARG A 263 17.80 27.95 -15.62
N LEU A 264 16.88 28.32 -14.74
CA LEU A 264 16.50 29.71 -14.49
C LEU A 264 17.61 30.52 -13.83
N GLN A 265 18.29 29.97 -12.82
CA GLN A 265 19.42 30.63 -12.13
C GLN A 265 20.57 30.87 -13.08
N LEU A 266 20.96 29.90 -13.89
CA LEU A 266 22.05 30.03 -14.83
C LEU A 266 21.73 30.99 -15.98
N ALA A 267 20.45 31.02 -16.43
CA ALA A 267 20.02 31.99 -17.43
C ALA A 267 20.21 33.43 -16.93
N ARG A 268 19.86 33.75 -15.68
CA ARG A 268 20.09 35.06 -15.06
C ARG A 268 21.55 35.45 -14.98
N ARG A 269 22.44 34.47 -14.78
CA ARG A 269 23.90 34.70 -14.59
C ARG A 269 24.72 34.57 -15.87
N THR A 270 24.03 34.38 -17.02
CA THR A 270 24.74 34.18 -18.29
C THR A 270 25.72 35.37 -18.58
N ARG A 271 25.28 36.60 -18.26
CA ARG A 271 26.13 37.83 -18.43
C ARG A 271 27.30 37.84 -17.46
N GLU A 272 27.08 37.49 -16.17
CA GLU A 272 28.18 37.41 -15.19
C GLU A 272 29.19 36.32 -15.59
N ILE A 273 28.69 35.16 -16.05
CA ILE A 273 29.54 34.08 -16.55
C ILE A 273 30.34 34.52 -17.79
N ALA A 274 29.69 35.24 -18.69
CA ALA A 274 30.35 35.75 -19.88
C ALA A 274 31.46 36.80 -19.54
N LEU A 275 31.20 37.70 -18.60
CA LEU A 275 32.20 38.67 -18.08
C LEU A 275 33.37 37.94 -17.42
N LEU A 276 33.13 36.96 -16.57
CA LEU A 276 34.20 36.17 -15.95
C LEU A 276 35.04 35.43 -16.98
N ARG A 277 34.42 34.92 -18.04
CA ARG A 277 35.14 34.27 -19.13
C ARG A 277 35.92 35.26 -20.02
N SER A 278 35.46 36.51 -20.19
CA SER A 278 36.21 37.53 -20.89
C SER A 278 37.47 37.98 -20.14
N ILE A 279 37.49 37.83 -18.80
CA ILE A 279 38.64 38.11 -17.92
C ILE A 279 39.55 36.85 -17.79
N GLY A 280 39.25 35.71 -18.48
CA GLY A 280 40.14 34.56 -18.54
C GLY A 280 39.65 33.31 -17.77
N ALA A 281 38.43 33.28 -17.20
CA ALA A 281 37.93 32.09 -16.53
C ALA A 281 37.72 30.93 -17.53
N LEU A 282 38.26 29.75 -17.19
CA LEU A 282 38.16 28.56 -18.01
C LEU A 282 36.73 27.95 -17.95
N ARG A 283 36.29 27.38 -19.06
CA ARG A 283 34.97 26.64 -19.10
C ARG A 283 34.86 25.60 -17.99
N ARG A 284 35.97 24.87 -17.72
CA ARG A 284 36.03 23.85 -16.68
C ARG A 284 35.82 24.45 -15.28
N GLN A 285 36.42 25.61 -14.99
CA GLN A 285 36.26 26.27 -13.70
C GLN A 285 34.80 26.70 -13.43
N VAL A 286 34.14 27.26 -14.46
CA VAL A 286 32.73 27.64 -14.37
C VAL A 286 31.86 26.40 -14.16
N PHE A 287 32.08 25.33 -14.94
CA PHE A 287 31.36 24.09 -14.82
C PHE A 287 31.50 23.47 -13.43
N THR A 288 32.73 23.28 -12.96
CA THR A 288 32.98 22.70 -11.62
C THR A 288 32.43 23.55 -10.49
N SER A 289 32.45 24.88 -10.62
CA SER A 289 31.83 25.78 -9.63
C SER A 289 30.30 25.58 -9.53
N VAL A 290 29.63 25.44 -10.67
CA VAL A 290 28.17 25.18 -10.69
C VAL A 290 27.84 23.82 -10.07
N ILE A 291 28.60 22.79 -10.43
CA ILE A 291 28.42 21.43 -9.89
C ILE A 291 28.70 21.39 -8.38
N ALA A 292 29.78 22.02 -7.92
CA ALA A 292 30.10 22.11 -6.49
C ALA A 292 28.99 22.83 -5.70
N HIS A 293 28.42 23.89 -6.27
CA HIS A 293 27.31 24.60 -5.66
C HIS A 293 26.05 23.72 -5.59
N ALA A 294 25.79 22.93 -6.63
CA ALA A 294 24.68 21.97 -6.64
C ALA A 294 24.87 20.86 -5.59
N ALA A 295 26.11 20.38 -5.43
CA ALA A 295 26.45 19.39 -4.41
C ALA A 295 26.23 19.94 -2.98
N VAL A 296 26.68 21.15 -2.70
CA VAL A 296 26.50 21.80 -1.39
C VAL A 296 25.01 22.03 -1.10
N ALA A 297 24.25 22.53 -2.09
CA ALA A 297 22.83 22.73 -1.94
C ALA A 297 22.09 21.41 -1.71
N GLY A 298 22.49 20.35 -2.45
CA GLY A 298 22.01 18.99 -2.26
C GLY A 298 22.29 18.47 -0.85
N ALA A 299 23.52 18.61 -0.37
CA ALA A 299 23.92 18.15 0.96
C ALA A 299 23.18 18.90 2.08
N LEU A 300 23.06 20.24 2.00
CA LEU A 300 22.34 21.04 2.99
C LEU A 300 20.83 20.67 3.03
N GLY A 301 20.21 20.51 1.86
CA GLY A 301 18.82 20.05 1.77
C GLY A 301 18.66 18.64 2.32
N SER A 302 19.64 17.75 2.07
CA SER A 302 19.62 16.38 2.60
C SER A 302 19.67 16.31 4.12
N VAL A 303 20.52 17.12 4.75
CA VAL A 303 20.62 17.13 6.23
C VAL A 303 19.28 17.52 6.85
N GLY A 304 18.62 18.58 6.34
CA GLY A 304 17.30 18.96 6.81
C GLY A 304 16.23 17.90 6.49
N GLY A 305 16.32 17.28 5.31
CA GLY A 305 15.40 16.22 4.87
C GLY A 305 15.53 14.95 5.71
N ILE A 306 16.75 14.51 6.02
CA ILE A 306 16.99 13.36 6.90
C ILE A 306 16.37 13.60 8.28
N ALA A 307 16.63 14.78 8.88
CA ALA A 307 16.05 15.12 10.18
C ALA A 307 14.52 15.09 10.14
N LEU A 308 13.89 15.71 9.13
CA LEU A 308 12.45 15.73 8.98
C LEU A 308 11.89 14.32 8.73
N GLY A 309 12.53 13.51 7.90
CA GLY A 309 12.11 12.14 7.58
C GLY A 309 12.18 11.22 8.79
N VAL A 310 13.23 11.33 9.61
CA VAL A 310 13.34 10.59 10.89
C VAL A 310 12.25 11.02 11.87
N VAL A 311 12.03 12.33 12.05
CA VAL A 311 10.95 12.83 12.93
C VAL A 311 9.59 12.32 12.48
N ALA A 312 9.30 12.38 11.17
CA ALA A 312 8.06 11.87 10.61
C ALA A 312 7.93 10.34 10.81
N GLY A 313 9.03 9.60 10.64
CA GLY A 313 9.07 8.15 10.88
C GLY A 313 8.79 7.78 12.33
N VAL A 314 9.45 8.46 13.27
CA VAL A 314 9.19 8.27 14.72
C VAL A 314 7.75 8.59 15.08
N LEU A 315 7.17 9.64 14.49
CA LEU A 315 5.78 10.01 14.75
C LEU A 315 4.78 8.99 14.14
N ALA A 316 5.10 8.42 12.97
CA ALA A 316 4.27 7.42 12.32
C ALA A 316 4.29 6.07 13.09
N LEU A 317 5.44 5.72 13.64
CA LEU A 317 5.64 4.50 14.43
C LEU A 317 5.31 4.71 15.94
N LYS A 318 4.49 5.71 16.29
CA LYS A 318 4.02 5.89 17.68
C LYS A 318 3.31 4.62 18.15
N GLY A 319 3.91 3.94 19.14
CA GLY A 319 3.43 2.68 19.68
C GLY A 319 4.23 1.46 19.22
N MET A 320 5.05 1.57 18.17
CA MET A 320 6.04 0.56 17.82
C MET A 320 7.35 0.89 18.54
N PRO A 321 7.93 -0.03 19.29
CA PRO A 321 9.23 0.19 19.93
C PRO A 321 10.28 0.53 18.87
N ALA A 322 11.25 1.36 19.21
CA ALA A 322 12.23 1.89 18.26
C ALA A 322 12.89 0.77 17.43
N ALA A 323 12.90 0.95 16.11
CA ALA A 323 13.66 0.11 15.20
C ALA A 323 15.08 -0.08 15.74
N SER A 324 15.64 -1.27 15.52
CA SER A 324 17.00 -1.60 15.95
C SER A 324 17.95 -0.43 15.69
N THR A 325 18.53 0.14 16.73
CA THR A 325 19.45 1.29 16.68
C THR A 325 20.85 0.86 16.28
N ASP A 326 20.97 -0.14 15.41
CA ASP A 326 22.28 -0.58 14.91
C ASP A 326 22.96 0.54 14.12
N ALA A 327 24.24 0.75 14.39
CA ALA A 327 25.06 1.75 13.71
C ALA A 327 25.05 1.57 12.18
N GLY A 328 24.93 0.35 11.70
CA GLY A 328 24.81 0.00 10.29
C GLY A 328 23.52 0.53 9.64
N PHE A 329 22.41 0.52 10.36
CA PHE A 329 21.15 1.12 9.91
C PHE A 329 21.28 2.63 9.73
N TRP A 330 21.79 3.33 10.76
CA TRP A 330 21.96 4.79 10.70
C TRP A 330 22.91 5.20 9.59
N MET A 331 23.98 4.46 9.37
CA MET A 331 24.92 4.71 8.29
C MET A 331 24.26 4.54 6.91
N ARG A 332 23.47 3.49 6.69
CA ARG A 332 22.69 3.28 5.45
C ARG A 332 21.66 4.36 5.23
N LEU A 333 20.90 4.72 6.26
CA LEU A 333 19.86 5.77 6.19
C LEU A 333 20.46 7.12 5.81
N ILE A 334 21.57 7.52 6.45
CA ILE A 334 22.29 8.78 6.15
C ILE A 334 22.86 8.73 4.73
N ALA A 335 23.48 7.62 4.33
CA ALA A 335 24.05 7.47 2.99
C ALA A 335 22.98 7.56 1.89
N LEU A 336 21.85 6.85 2.06
CA LEU A 336 20.71 6.89 1.13
C LEU A 336 20.05 8.27 1.10
N GLY A 337 19.85 8.91 2.24
CA GLY A 337 19.31 10.26 2.34
C GLY A 337 20.22 11.29 1.67
N LEU A 338 21.52 11.23 1.91
CA LEU A 338 22.50 12.10 1.21
C LEU A 338 22.51 11.84 -0.30
N ALA A 339 22.48 10.57 -0.72
CA ALA A 339 22.42 10.21 -2.13
C ALA A 339 21.15 10.74 -2.79
N ALA A 340 20.00 10.61 -2.12
CA ALA A 340 18.69 11.07 -2.61
C ALA A 340 18.60 12.58 -2.82
N GLY A 341 19.36 13.40 -2.10
CA GLY A 341 19.37 14.83 -2.31
C GLY A 341 20.53 15.31 -3.21
N VAL A 342 21.71 14.72 -3.07
CA VAL A 342 22.89 15.14 -3.84
C VAL A 342 22.82 14.68 -5.30
N LEU A 343 22.44 13.40 -5.57
CA LEU A 343 22.42 12.87 -6.94
C LEU A 343 21.44 13.62 -7.86
N PRO A 344 20.16 13.84 -7.48
CA PRO A 344 19.25 14.62 -8.31
C PRO A 344 19.73 16.07 -8.51
N SER A 345 20.33 16.69 -7.49
CA SER A 345 20.88 18.04 -7.59
C SER A 345 22.03 18.12 -8.58
N LEU A 346 22.93 17.14 -8.57
CA LEU A 346 24.04 17.02 -9.54
C LEU A 346 23.51 16.75 -10.95
N LEU A 347 22.67 15.73 -11.12
CA LEU A 347 22.13 15.32 -12.43
C LEU A 347 21.35 16.47 -13.08
N SER A 348 20.50 17.15 -12.32
CA SER A 348 19.70 18.27 -12.79
C SER A 348 20.55 19.48 -13.20
N SER A 349 21.71 19.69 -12.60
CA SER A 349 22.60 20.83 -12.87
C SER A 349 23.53 20.62 -14.07
N VAL A 350 23.84 19.38 -14.47
CA VAL A 350 24.83 19.06 -15.54
C VAL A 350 24.41 19.67 -16.88
N ARG A 351 23.18 19.47 -17.34
CA ARG A 351 22.73 20.01 -18.64
C ARG A 351 22.72 21.55 -18.67
N PRO A 352 22.16 22.26 -17.68
CA PRO A 352 22.23 23.71 -17.61
C PRO A 352 23.66 24.22 -17.53
N ALA A 353 24.55 23.63 -16.72
CA ALA A 353 25.94 24.01 -16.60
C ALA A 353 26.71 23.89 -17.93
N ARG A 354 26.50 22.77 -18.66
CA ARG A 354 27.11 22.60 -20.00
C ARG A 354 26.60 23.64 -20.99
N ARG A 355 25.34 24.00 -20.97
CA ARG A 355 24.79 25.06 -21.85
C ARG A 355 25.35 26.42 -21.51
N ALA A 356 25.40 26.80 -20.24
CA ALA A 356 25.96 28.11 -19.80
C ALA A 356 27.44 28.28 -20.18
N THR A 357 28.24 27.18 -20.16
CA THR A 357 29.65 27.23 -20.54
C THR A 357 29.89 27.23 -22.06
N ARG A 358 28.89 26.92 -22.89
CA ARG A 358 29.02 26.92 -24.36
C ARG A 358 28.75 28.27 -25.01
N VAL A 359 28.07 29.19 -24.34
CA VAL A 359 27.77 30.54 -24.87
C VAL A 359 29.07 31.33 -25.06
N ALA A 360 29.24 31.95 -26.26
CA ALA A 360 30.41 32.77 -26.55
C ALA A 360 30.36 34.08 -25.76
N PRO A 361 31.48 34.56 -25.14
CA PRO A 361 31.48 35.79 -24.36
C PRO A 361 31.02 37.02 -25.16
N VAL A 362 31.40 37.11 -26.42
CA VAL A 362 31.04 38.23 -27.34
C VAL A 362 29.53 38.25 -27.61
N GLU A 363 28.90 37.09 -27.75
CA GLU A 363 27.48 36.97 -28.01
C GLU A 363 26.64 37.37 -26.78
N ALA A 364 27.11 37.02 -25.56
CA ALA A 364 26.45 37.37 -24.31
C ALA A 364 26.63 38.85 -23.91
N LEU A 365 27.63 39.55 -24.43
CA LEU A 365 27.88 40.96 -24.17
C LEU A 365 27.24 41.90 -25.21
N ARG A 366 26.87 41.39 -26.40
CA ARG A 366 26.07 42.18 -27.33
C ARG A 366 24.73 42.48 -26.69
N ARG A 367 24.40 43.79 -26.62
CA ARG A 367 23.06 44.28 -26.17
C ARG A 367 21.96 44.01 -27.21
N THR A 368 21.93 42.85 -27.80
CA THR A 368 20.76 42.42 -28.54
C THR A 368 19.84 41.79 -27.52
N GLU A 369 18.62 42.28 -27.43
CA GLU A 369 17.48 41.51 -26.89
C GLU A 369 17.72 40.06 -27.26
N PRO A 370 17.53 39.07 -26.36
CA PRO A 370 17.55 37.69 -26.79
C PRO A 370 16.58 37.67 -27.95
N ALA A 371 17.10 37.72 -29.16
CA ALA A 371 16.30 37.48 -30.35
C ALA A 371 15.66 36.19 -29.98
N VAL A 372 14.36 36.24 -29.76
CA VAL A 372 13.50 35.04 -29.86
C VAL A 372 13.93 34.47 -31.20
N ARG A 373 14.90 33.55 -31.15
CA ARG A 373 15.10 32.66 -32.28
C ARG A 373 13.77 31.92 -32.36
N THR A 374 12.81 32.59 -32.96
CA THR A 374 11.83 31.89 -33.72
C THR A 374 12.66 30.91 -34.50
N SER A 375 12.54 29.65 -34.11
CA SER A 375 13.17 28.53 -34.80
C SER A 375 12.52 28.39 -36.18
N ASP A 376 12.59 29.46 -36.97
CA ASP A 376 12.17 29.54 -38.36
C ASP A 376 13.16 28.87 -39.30
N GLY A 377 14.25 28.29 -38.73
CA GLY A 377 15.27 27.56 -39.49
C GLY A 377 15.21 26.04 -39.36
N SER A 378 14.34 25.45 -38.53
CA SER A 378 14.17 24.00 -38.53
C SER A 378 12.69 23.59 -38.47
N ARG A 379 11.97 23.80 -39.56
CA ARG A 379 10.63 23.25 -39.80
C ARG A 379 10.53 21.72 -39.61
N GLY A 380 11.67 21.02 -39.52
CA GLY A 380 11.71 19.56 -39.31
C GLY A 380 11.86 19.07 -37.88
N GLY A 381 12.39 19.89 -36.95
CA GLY A 381 12.74 19.41 -35.60
C GLY A 381 11.64 19.54 -34.56
N GLY A 382 10.70 20.47 -34.72
CA GLY A 382 9.55 20.63 -33.79
C GLY A 382 8.52 19.53 -33.97
N GLY A 383 8.14 19.28 -35.22
CA GLY A 383 7.17 18.24 -35.55
C GLY A 383 7.63 16.83 -35.13
N ALA A 384 8.91 16.49 -35.38
CA ALA A 384 9.44 15.19 -34.98
C ALA A 384 9.41 14.98 -33.44
N ARG A 385 9.66 16.02 -32.65
CA ARG A 385 9.59 15.93 -31.17
C ARG A 385 8.15 15.78 -30.67
N THR A 386 7.22 16.51 -31.26
CA THR A 386 5.80 16.36 -30.91
C THR A 386 5.29 15.00 -31.32
N VAL A 387 5.64 14.50 -32.51
CA VAL A 387 5.29 13.13 -32.95
C VAL A 387 5.89 12.09 -32.01
N LEU A 388 7.16 12.21 -31.62
CA LEU A 388 7.79 11.31 -30.67
C LEU A 388 7.09 11.35 -29.29
N ALA A 389 6.73 12.55 -28.81
CA ALA A 389 6.02 12.72 -27.54
C ALA A 389 4.64 12.03 -27.59
N VAL A 390 3.88 12.27 -28.66
CA VAL A 390 2.57 11.67 -28.86
C VAL A 390 2.69 10.14 -28.99
N LEU A 391 3.66 9.63 -29.75
CA LEU A 391 3.93 8.20 -29.85
C LEU A 391 4.24 7.56 -28.51
N LEU A 392 5.12 8.17 -27.71
CA LEU A 392 5.47 7.66 -26.39
C LEU A 392 4.28 7.66 -25.43
N VAL A 393 3.43 8.70 -25.50
CA VAL A 393 2.22 8.78 -24.67
C VAL A 393 1.24 7.66 -25.07
N PHE A 394 0.93 7.51 -26.35
CA PHE A 394 -0.01 6.48 -26.81
C PHE A 394 0.52 5.07 -26.58
N THR A 395 1.80 4.82 -26.88
CA THR A 395 2.43 3.52 -26.59
C THR A 395 2.44 3.26 -25.08
N GLY A 396 2.76 4.27 -24.26
CA GLY A 396 2.73 4.15 -22.81
C GLY A 396 1.34 3.81 -22.28
N ILE A 397 0.29 4.48 -22.76
CA ILE A 397 -1.10 4.16 -22.42
C ILE A 397 -1.45 2.73 -22.85
N ALA A 398 -1.14 2.34 -24.07
CA ALA A 398 -1.42 0.99 -24.56
C ALA A 398 -0.75 -0.08 -23.71
N VAL A 399 0.55 0.10 -23.40
CA VAL A 399 1.31 -0.84 -22.54
C VAL A 399 0.74 -0.87 -21.11
N THR A 400 0.31 0.27 -20.57
CA THR A 400 -0.32 0.33 -19.23
C THR A 400 -1.64 -0.43 -19.21
N VAL A 401 -2.51 -0.21 -20.18
CA VAL A 401 -3.81 -0.90 -20.29
C VAL A 401 -3.60 -2.40 -20.50
N THR A 402 -2.67 -2.80 -21.37
CA THR A 402 -2.31 -4.22 -21.57
C THR A 402 -1.76 -4.82 -20.27
N GLY A 403 -0.92 -4.09 -19.54
CA GLY A 403 -0.39 -4.53 -18.24
C GLY A 403 -1.48 -4.74 -17.20
N GLY A 404 -2.51 -3.88 -17.16
CA GLY A 404 -3.70 -4.08 -16.32
C GLY A 404 -4.49 -5.33 -16.74
N ALA A 405 -4.71 -5.53 -18.04
CA ALA A 405 -5.45 -6.68 -18.55
C ALA A 405 -4.70 -8.02 -18.39
N THR A 406 -3.37 -8.01 -18.48
CA THR A 406 -2.52 -9.20 -18.29
C THR A 406 -2.01 -9.34 -16.84
N GLN A 407 -2.51 -8.54 -15.91
CA GLN A 407 -2.14 -8.55 -14.49
C GLN A 407 -0.63 -8.42 -14.25
N SER A 408 0.06 -7.74 -15.15
CA SER A 408 1.51 -7.54 -15.08
C SER A 408 1.86 -6.14 -14.59
N LEU A 409 2.22 -6.03 -13.30
CA LEU A 409 2.65 -4.77 -12.69
C LEU A 409 3.87 -4.16 -13.40
N ALA A 410 4.77 -5.01 -13.91
CA ALA A 410 5.95 -4.56 -14.66
C ALA A 410 5.57 -3.82 -15.96
N LEU A 411 4.56 -4.30 -16.67
CA LEU A 411 4.04 -3.63 -17.87
C LEU A 411 3.33 -2.33 -17.51
N VAL A 412 2.52 -2.30 -16.44
CA VAL A 412 1.86 -1.06 -15.97
C VAL A 412 2.90 0.01 -15.65
N ILE A 413 3.92 -0.33 -14.88
CA ILE A 413 4.99 0.61 -14.52
C ILE A 413 5.75 1.08 -15.76
N THR A 414 6.11 0.16 -16.66
CA THR A 414 6.84 0.49 -17.89
C THR A 414 6.02 1.42 -18.78
N GLY A 415 4.74 1.13 -18.95
CA GLY A 415 3.81 1.95 -19.72
C GLY A 415 3.63 3.34 -19.11
N ALA A 416 3.46 3.42 -17.80
CA ALA A 416 3.36 4.69 -17.07
C ALA A 416 4.63 5.55 -17.24
N LEU A 417 5.82 4.94 -17.12
CA LEU A 417 7.09 5.64 -17.34
C LEU A 417 7.25 6.13 -18.77
N LEU A 418 6.85 5.35 -19.76
CA LEU A 418 6.85 5.76 -21.19
C LEU A 418 5.91 6.94 -21.42
N ALA A 419 4.68 6.88 -20.89
CA ALA A 419 3.72 7.97 -21.01
C ALA A 419 4.21 9.24 -20.32
N CYS A 420 4.77 9.13 -19.11
CA CYS A 420 5.40 10.24 -18.40
C CYS A 420 6.59 10.82 -19.19
N ALA A 421 7.45 9.97 -19.75
CA ALA A 421 8.58 10.42 -20.55
C ALA A 421 8.10 11.20 -21.80
N GLY A 422 7.03 10.76 -22.45
CA GLY A 422 6.43 11.46 -23.59
C GLY A 422 5.94 12.87 -23.20
N LEU A 423 5.22 13.01 -22.09
CA LEU A 423 4.72 14.29 -21.60
C LEU A 423 5.83 15.23 -21.14
N LEU A 424 6.97 14.69 -20.69
CA LEU A 424 8.13 15.47 -20.26
C LEU A 424 9.07 15.91 -21.41
N ILE A 425 8.80 15.52 -22.67
CA ILE A 425 9.61 15.94 -23.81
C ILE A 425 9.52 17.46 -23.98
N PRO A 426 10.65 18.20 -23.91
CA PRO A 426 10.66 19.63 -24.05
C PRO A 426 10.21 20.06 -25.47
N GLY A 427 9.23 20.93 -25.56
CA GLY A 427 8.71 21.49 -26.82
C GLY A 427 7.53 20.74 -27.42
N ALA A 428 6.98 19.73 -26.73
CA ALA A 428 5.76 19.06 -27.15
C ALA A 428 4.51 19.96 -27.04
N GLN A 429 4.59 21.01 -26.20
CA GLN A 429 3.55 22.03 -26.00
C GLN A 429 2.16 21.51 -25.60
N ILE A 430 2.11 20.33 -24.96
CA ILE A 430 0.86 19.64 -24.63
C ILE A 430 0.06 20.44 -23.59
N PHE A 431 0.71 20.85 -22.50
CA PHE A 431 0.05 21.61 -21.42
C PHE A 431 -0.35 23.01 -21.90
N THR A 432 0.53 23.67 -22.68
CA THR A 432 0.25 24.98 -23.22
C THR A 432 -0.92 24.94 -24.21
N SER A 433 -0.98 23.93 -25.09
CA SER A 433 -2.10 23.77 -26.03
C SER A 433 -3.43 23.54 -25.31
N THR A 434 -3.43 22.73 -24.26
CA THR A 434 -4.61 22.48 -23.43
C THR A 434 -5.04 23.74 -22.67
N ALA A 435 -4.10 24.49 -22.10
CA ALA A 435 -4.36 25.76 -21.42
C ALA A 435 -4.95 26.81 -22.39
N LEU A 436 -4.46 26.87 -23.64
CA LEU A 436 -5.01 27.70 -24.69
C LEU A 436 -6.42 27.25 -25.10
N GLY A 437 -6.74 25.97 -25.03
CA GLY A 437 -8.12 25.49 -25.22
C GLY A 437 -9.05 26.06 -24.14
N PHE A 438 -8.68 26.01 -22.88
CA PHE A 438 -9.45 26.58 -21.78
C PHE A 438 -9.53 28.11 -21.83
N SER A 439 -8.46 28.80 -22.28
CA SER A 439 -8.49 30.26 -22.43
C SER A 439 -9.54 30.71 -23.41
N ARG A 440 -9.80 29.99 -24.51
CA ARG A 440 -10.87 30.28 -25.46
C ARG A 440 -12.24 30.32 -24.78
N ILE A 441 -12.53 29.39 -23.89
CA ILE A 441 -13.77 29.34 -23.13
C ILE A 441 -13.87 30.52 -22.17
N ALA A 442 -12.78 30.91 -21.51
CA ALA A 442 -12.72 32.05 -20.62
C ALA A 442 -12.87 33.38 -21.37
N ILE A 443 -12.29 33.53 -22.57
CA ILE A 443 -12.41 34.72 -23.44
C ILE A 443 -13.86 34.84 -23.92
N ALA A 444 -14.49 33.75 -24.36
CA ALA A 444 -15.88 33.75 -24.83
C ALA A 444 -16.88 34.22 -23.75
N ARG A 445 -16.48 34.09 -22.45
CA ARG A 445 -17.26 34.62 -21.32
C ARG A 445 -16.88 36.06 -20.92
N GLY A 446 -16.15 36.79 -21.75
CA GLY A 446 -15.81 38.21 -21.53
C GLY A 446 -14.56 38.43 -20.65
N GLY A 447 -13.68 37.45 -20.51
CA GLY A 447 -12.47 37.54 -19.69
C GLY A 447 -11.30 38.27 -20.37
N ALA A 448 -11.25 39.62 -20.32
CA ALA A 448 -10.14 40.41 -20.86
C ALA A 448 -8.74 39.97 -20.32
N HIS A 449 -8.68 39.48 -19.08
CA HIS A 449 -7.44 38.95 -18.50
C HIS A 449 -7.02 37.63 -19.15
N ALA A 450 -7.98 36.81 -19.63
CA ALA A 450 -7.74 35.56 -20.31
C ALA A 450 -7.13 35.75 -21.71
N GLU A 451 -7.51 36.81 -22.39
CA GLU A 451 -6.97 37.21 -23.70
C GLU A 451 -5.49 37.56 -23.58
N LEU A 452 -5.14 38.44 -22.63
CA LEU A 452 -3.74 38.79 -22.35
C LEU A 452 -2.91 37.55 -21.86
N ALA A 453 -3.49 36.73 -21.02
CA ALA A 453 -2.83 35.50 -20.54
C ALA A 453 -2.58 34.50 -21.68
N SER A 454 -3.56 34.32 -22.59
CA SER A 454 -3.43 33.41 -23.73
C SER A 454 -2.33 33.84 -24.69
N GLU A 455 -2.20 35.11 -24.96
CA GLU A 455 -1.14 35.67 -25.82
C GLU A 455 0.26 35.40 -25.20
N GLN A 456 0.35 35.51 -23.89
CA GLN A 456 1.61 35.20 -23.17
C GLN A 456 1.97 33.73 -23.22
N LEU A 457 0.99 32.84 -23.07
CA LEU A 457 1.20 31.39 -23.20
C LEU A 457 1.71 31.00 -24.59
N ARG A 458 1.19 31.67 -25.65
CA ARG A 458 1.63 31.48 -27.05
C ARG A 458 3.07 31.91 -27.27
N ARG A 459 3.49 33.02 -26.64
CA ARG A 459 4.86 33.58 -26.83
C ARG A 459 5.96 32.74 -26.17
N HIS A 460 5.65 32.04 -25.04
CA HIS A 460 6.64 31.32 -24.24
C HIS A 460 6.24 29.87 -23.90
N PRO A 461 5.86 29.02 -24.87
CA PRO A 461 5.27 27.71 -24.61
C PRO A 461 6.21 26.75 -23.85
N GLY A 462 7.50 26.74 -24.19
CA GLY A 462 8.44 25.80 -23.57
C GLY A 462 8.69 26.04 -22.06
N ARG A 463 8.49 27.28 -21.59
CA ARG A 463 8.55 27.59 -20.16
C ARG A 463 7.26 27.21 -19.47
N SER A 464 6.14 27.51 -20.07
CA SER A 464 4.82 27.17 -19.55
C SER A 464 4.68 25.67 -19.38
N ASP A 465 5.09 24.88 -20.37
CA ASP A 465 5.09 23.41 -20.29
C ASP A 465 5.99 22.87 -19.17
N ALA A 466 7.21 23.40 -19.02
CA ALA A 466 8.11 22.94 -17.96
C ALA A 466 7.56 23.23 -16.54
N THR A 467 6.79 24.30 -16.41
CA THR A 467 6.15 24.66 -15.13
C THR A 467 4.94 23.77 -14.87
N ALA A 468 4.11 23.56 -15.88
CA ALA A 468 2.93 22.74 -15.82
C ALA A 468 3.28 21.26 -15.55
N ALA A 469 4.41 20.77 -16.10
CA ALA A 469 4.87 19.40 -15.89
C ALA A 469 5.09 19.03 -14.42
N ALA A 470 5.60 19.94 -13.59
CA ALA A 470 5.79 19.69 -12.16
C ALA A 470 4.45 19.57 -11.42
N VAL A 471 3.49 20.44 -11.78
CA VAL A 471 2.12 20.41 -11.22
C VAL A 471 1.38 19.15 -11.68
N TRP A 472 1.53 18.79 -12.96
CA TRP A 472 0.96 17.59 -13.53
C TRP A 472 1.44 16.31 -12.83
N LEU A 473 2.76 16.16 -12.61
CA LEU A 473 3.30 15.00 -11.90
C LEU A 473 2.66 14.82 -10.52
N GLY A 474 2.59 15.90 -9.73
CA GLY A 474 1.94 15.86 -8.42
C GLY A 474 0.46 15.49 -8.50
N ALA A 475 -0.28 16.07 -9.46
CA ALA A 475 -1.70 15.76 -9.67
C ALA A 475 -1.90 14.30 -10.12
N THR A 476 -1.08 13.80 -11.04
CA THR A 476 -1.15 12.40 -11.51
C THR A 476 -0.97 11.41 -10.38
N LEU A 477 0.02 11.63 -9.53
CA LEU A 477 0.29 10.74 -8.40
C LEU A 477 -0.82 10.74 -7.37
N MET A 478 -1.30 11.94 -7.03
CA MET A 478 -2.39 12.08 -6.08
C MET A 478 -3.68 11.44 -6.59
N ALA A 479 -4.00 11.64 -7.87
CA ALA A 479 -5.13 11.01 -8.51
C ALA A 479 -4.95 9.48 -8.63
N ALA A 480 -3.73 8.99 -8.91
CA ALA A 480 -3.44 7.56 -8.98
C ALA A 480 -3.60 6.88 -7.61
N LEU A 481 -3.11 7.52 -6.54
CA LEU A 481 -3.31 6.99 -5.19
C LEU A 481 -4.78 6.99 -4.78
N LEU A 482 -5.51 8.09 -5.03
CA LEU A 482 -6.93 8.18 -4.70
C LEU A 482 -7.76 7.15 -5.46
N SER A 483 -7.59 7.03 -6.77
CA SER A 483 -8.37 6.08 -7.58
C SER A 483 -7.92 4.64 -7.36
N GLY A 484 -6.63 4.39 -7.18
CA GLY A 484 -6.12 3.06 -6.85
C GLY A 484 -6.60 2.56 -5.49
N SER A 485 -6.54 3.41 -4.46
CA SER A 485 -7.00 3.04 -3.12
C SER A 485 -8.51 2.79 -3.04
N THR A 486 -9.33 3.62 -3.70
CA THR A 486 -10.79 3.40 -3.72
C THR A 486 -11.17 2.15 -4.52
N THR A 487 -10.46 1.87 -5.62
CA THR A 487 -10.63 0.62 -6.38
C THR A 487 -10.20 -0.59 -5.54
N ALA A 488 -9.10 -0.49 -4.79
CA ALA A 488 -8.66 -1.56 -3.90
C ALA A 488 -9.66 -1.80 -2.75
N GLN A 489 -10.15 -0.74 -2.11
CA GLN A 489 -11.16 -0.83 -1.05
C GLN A 489 -12.46 -1.46 -1.56
N ALA A 490 -12.96 -1.03 -2.73
CA ALA A 490 -14.16 -1.59 -3.33
C ALA A 490 -13.98 -3.08 -3.66
N THR A 491 -12.83 -3.46 -4.22
CA THR A 491 -12.52 -4.86 -4.55
C THR A 491 -12.40 -5.73 -3.31
N MET A 492 -11.66 -5.25 -2.28
CA MET A 492 -11.55 -5.98 -1.01
C MET A 492 -12.89 -6.08 -0.29
N GLY A 493 -13.69 -5.01 -0.33
CA GLY A 493 -15.05 -5.02 0.21
C GLY A 493 -15.92 -6.11 -0.43
N GLU A 494 -15.88 -6.22 -1.77
CA GLU A 494 -16.66 -7.25 -2.49
C GLU A 494 -16.14 -8.66 -2.21
N ILE A 495 -14.82 -8.87 -2.14
CA ILE A 495 -14.24 -10.18 -1.78
C ILE A 495 -14.68 -10.61 -0.38
N VAL A 496 -14.58 -9.71 0.60
CA VAL A 496 -14.97 -10.01 1.98
C VAL A 496 -16.50 -10.19 2.09
N GLU A 497 -17.28 -9.38 1.37
CA GLU A 497 -18.73 -9.52 1.32
C GLU A 497 -19.18 -10.85 0.70
N ALA A 498 -18.50 -11.29 -0.34
CA ALA A 498 -18.76 -12.55 -1.00
C ALA A 498 -18.36 -13.75 -0.12
N ALA A 499 -17.18 -13.66 0.54
CA ALA A 499 -16.69 -14.73 1.40
C ALA A 499 -17.43 -14.84 2.75
N THR A 500 -18.04 -13.73 3.22
CA THR A 500 -18.69 -13.66 4.53
C THR A 500 -20.05 -12.97 4.39
N PRO A 501 -21.11 -13.74 4.12
CA PRO A 501 -22.40 -13.20 3.71
C PRO A 501 -23.19 -12.48 4.83
N THR A 502 -22.77 -12.60 6.10
CA THR A 502 -23.41 -11.98 7.26
C THR A 502 -22.45 -11.14 8.08
N ASP A 503 -22.94 -10.39 9.07
CA ASP A 503 -22.11 -9.50 9.90
C ASP A 503 -21.43 -10.23 11.05
N ILE A 504 -22.16 -11.13 11.74
CA ILE A 504 -21.65 -11.91 12.86
C ILE A 504 -22.22 -13.32 12.77
N ILE A 505 -21.39 -14.32 13.02
CA ILE A 505 -21.76 -15.73 13.13
C ILE A 505 -21.50 -16.15 14.57
N VAL A 506 -22.51 -16.69 15.23
CA VAL A 506 -22.47 -17.12 16.63
C VAL A 506 -22.74 -18.64 16.69
N THR A 507 -21.79 -19.38 17.24
CA THR A 507 -21.97 -20.82 17.45
C THR A 507 -22.36 -21.08 18.89
N PRO A 508 -23.40 -21.88 19.17
CA PRO A 508 -23.83 -22.20 20.53
C PRO A 508 -22.83 -23.10 21.27
N ALA A 509 -22.79 -23.04 22.59
CA ALA A 509 -21.95 -23.86 23.45
C ALA A 509 -22.58 -25.26 23.65
N GLY A 510 -22.11 -26.24 22.84
CA GLY A 510 -22.51 -27.65 22.96
C GLY A 510 -23.93 -28.00 22.47
N ASP A 511 -24.23 -29.30 22.42
CA ASP A 511 -25.52 -29.85 21.96
C ASP A 511 -26.72 -29.51 22.87
N THR A 512 -26.49 -28.94 24.05
CA THR A 512 -27.52 -28.62 25.04
C THR A 512 -28.13 -27.24 24.86
N ASP A 513 -27.45 -26.31 24.25
CA ASP A 513 -27.97 -24.96 24.00
C ASP A 513 -28.71 -24.89 22.66
N ASN A 514 -30.01 -24.70 22.73
CA ASN A 514 -30.87 -24.61 21.55
C ASN A 514 -30.52 -23.35 20.73
N PRO A 515 -30.00 -23.46 19.48
CA PRO A 515 -29.60 -22.31 18.64
C PRO A 515 -30.77 -21.36 18.38
N VAL A 516 -32.02 -21.84 18.42
CA VAL A 516 -33.22 -20.99 18.26
C VAL A 516 -33.42 -20.09 19.48
N GLU A 517 -33.14 -20.60 20.68
CA GLU A 517 -33.23 -19.82 21.92
C GLU A 517 -32.11 -18.81 22.01
N LEU A 518 -30.88 -19.19 21.63
CA LEU A 518 -29.76 -18.28 21.50
C LEU A 518 -30.06 -17.17 20.47
N GLY A 519 -30.57 -17.52 19.28
CA GLY A 519 -31.00 -16.55 18.27
C GLY A 519 -32.05 -15.57 18.78
N THR A 520 -32.97 -16.05 19.62
CA THR A 520 -33.99 -15.20 20.26
C THR A 520 -33.36 -14.23 21.25
N ARG A 521 -32.39 -14.67 22.08
CA ARG A 521 -31.67 -13.80 23.02
C ARG A 521 -30.84 -12.75 22.27
N VAL A 522 -30.13 -13.15 21.22
CA VAL A 522 -29.33 -12.24 20.37
C VAL A 522 -30.22 -11.21 19.68
N SER A 523 -31.39 -11.58 19.19
CA SER A 523 -32.35 -10.68 18.54
C SER A 523 -32.91 -9.58 19.46
N GLN A 524 -32.81 -9.74 20.79
CA GLN A 524 -33.24 -8.73 21.77
C GLN A 524 -32.19 -7.60 21.99
N LEU A 525 -30.99 -7.75 21.49
CA LEU A 525 -29.95 -6.72 21.60
C LEU A 525 -30.25 -5.53 20.67
N PRO A 526 -30.09 -4.29 21.15
CA PRO A 526 -30.42 -3.09 20.38
C PRO A 526 -29.52 -2.87 19.15
N GLN A 527 -28.35 -3.52 19.11
CA GLN A 527 -27.41 -3.47 18.00
C GLN A 527 -27.74 -4.45 16.87
N VAL A 528 -28.67 -5.40 17.11
CA VAL A 528 -29.01 -6.47 16.19
C VAL A 528 -30.28 -6.13 15.40
N ALA A 529 -30.19 -6.18 14.08
CA ALA A 529 -31.33 -5.95 13.20
C ALA A 529 -32.17 -7.22 13.00
N ASN A 530 -31.52 -8.32 12.61
CA ASN A 530 -32.12 -9.59 12.33
C ASN A 530 -31.21 -10.75 12.73
N THR A 531 -31.81 -11.90 13.01
CA THR A 531 -31.13 -13.18 13.28
C THR A 531 -31.76 -14.31 12.47
N ALA A 532 -30.91 -15.25 12.02
CA ALA A 532 -31.37 -16.49 11.42
C ALA A 532 -30.56 -17.66 11.96
N VAL A 533 -31.23 -18.82 12.18
CA VAL A 533 -30.50 -20.06 12.46
C VAL A 533 -30.24 -20.75 11.13
N VAL A 534 -28.96 -20.95 10.84
CA VAL A 534 -28.48 -21.48 9.56
C VAL A 534 -27.64 -22.72 9.83
N SER A 535 -27.90 -23.77 9.09
CA SER A 535 -27.05 -24.97 9.05
C SER A 535 -26.16 -24.85 7.80
N ASP A 536 -24.89 -24.98 7.97
CA ASP A 536 -23.91 -24.94 6.88
C ASP A 536 -22.89 -26.07 7.05
N VAL A 537 -22.17 -26.37 5.98
CA VAL A 537 -21.10 -27.38 5.93
C VAL A 537 -20.09 -27.02 4.86
N VAL A 538 -18.83 -27.32 5.10
CA VAL A 538 -17.77 -27.19 4.09
C VAL A 538 -17.64 -28.50 3.33
N LEU A 539 -17.84 -28.47 2.02
CA LEU A 539 -17.78 -29.61 1.12
C LEU A 539 -16.74 -29.36 0.03
N ASP A 540 -16.13 -30.42 -0.49
CA ASP A 540 -15.29 -30.30 -1.68
C ASP A 540 -16.19 -30.20 -2.91
N ALA A 541 -16.08 -29.10 -3.63
CA ALA A 541 -16.83 -28.82 -4.84
C ALA A 541 -15.98 -29.08 -6.09
N GLU A 542 -16.52 -29.89 -7.01
CA GLU A 542 -15.93 -30.15 -8.33
C GLU A 542 -16.86 -29.59 -9.40
N PHE A 543 -16.38 -28.59 -10.13
CA PHE A 543 -17.16 -27.96 -11.21
C PHE A 543 -16.94 -28.69 -12.54
N ALA A 544 -18.01 -29.21 -13.13
CA ALA A 544 -17.93 -29.94 -14.40
C ALA A 544 -17.38 -29.09 -15.57
N ALA A 545 -17.55 -27.76 -15.51
CA ALA A 545 -17.09 -26.84 -16.54
C ALA A 545 -15.63 -26.37 -16.34
N SER A 546 -15.05 -26.51 -15.14
CA SER A 546 -13.72 -25.98 -14.81
C SER A 546 -13.03 -26.83 -13.74
N PRO A 547 -12.38 -27.96 -14.13
CA PRO A 547 -11.72 -28.85 -13.16
C PRO A 547 -10.57 -28.19 -12.36
N ASP A 548 -10.02 -27.10 -12.86
CA ASP A 548 -8.96 -26.33 -12.17
C ASP A 548 -9.49 -25.47 -11.00
N SER A 549 -10.81 -25.39 -10.83
CA SER A 549 -11.48 -24.61 -9.79
C SER A 549 -12.00 -25.45 -8.63
N ASP A 550 -11.64 -26.72 -8.59
CA ASP A 550 -12.04 -27.65 -7.53
C ASP A 550 -11.44 -27.22 -6.17
N GLY A 551 -12.26 -27.28 -5.13
CA GLY A 551 -11.81 -26.90 -3.78
C GLY A 551 -12.93 -26.85 -2.74
N PRO A 552 -12.57 -26.53 -1.49
CA PRO A 552 -13.56 -26.43 -0.42
C PRO A 552 -14.51 -25.25 -0.64
N MET A 553 -15.81 -25.50 -0.53
CA MET A 553 -16.88 -24.53 -0.63
C MET A 553 -17.84 -24.69 0.55
N THR A 554 -18.20 -23.58 1.17
CA THR A 554 -19.26 -23.58 2.20
C THR A 554 -20.62 -23.70 1.52
N VAL A 555 -21.43 -24.60 2.03
CA VAL A 555 -22.80 -24.85 1.55
C VAL A 555 -23.78 -24.72 2.72
N ALA A 556 -24.75 -23.82 2.60
CA ALA A 556 -25.76 -23.59 3.63
C ALA A 556 -27.15 -24.09 3.21
N ALA A 557 -27.95 -24.51 4.19
CA ALA A 557 -29.35 -24.77 3.98
C ALA A 557 -30.14 -23.47 3.82
N TRP A 558 -31.01 -23.44 2.83
CA TRP A 558 -31.94 -22.33 2.70
C TRP A 558 -32.95 -22.32 3.87
N THR A 559 -33.19 -21.13 4.41
CA THR A 559 -34.24 -20.87 5.41
C THR A 559 -34.98 -19.59 5.05
N PRO A 560 -36.26 -19.45 5.42
CA PRO A 560 -37.05 -18.24 5.11
C PRO A 560 -36.43 -16.95 5.64
N GLN A 561 -35.65 -17.05 6.73
CA GLN A 561 -34.97 -15.91 7.36
C GLN A 561 -33.59 -15.61 6.75
N LEU A 562 -33.02 -16.51 5.95
CA LEU A 562 -31.68 -16.38 5.40
C LEU A 562 -31.47 -15.03 4.69
N GLY A 563 -32.42 -14.64 3.82
CA GLY A 563 -32.32 -13.36 3.10
C GLY A 563 -32.30 -12.12 4.01
N SER A 564 -32.88 -12.22 5.23
CA SER A 564 -32.94 -11.09 6.17
C SER A 564 -31.61 -10.82 6.89
N VAL A 565 -30.73 -11.81 6.94
CA VAL A 565 -29.41 -11.72 7.61
C VAL A 565 -28.27 -11.57 6.61
N LEU A 566 -28.53 -11.82 5.33
CA LEU A 566 -27.54 -11.56 4.30
C LEU A 566 -27.31 -10.06 4.12
N ARG A 567 -26.08 -9.69 3.82
CA ARG A 567 -25.73 -8.31 3.52
C ARG A 567 -26.18 -7.88 2.13
N SER A 568 -26.16 -8.81 1.18
CA SER A 568 -26.66 -8.55 -0.17
C SER A 568 -28.17 -8.31 -0.16
N ASP A 569 -28.65 -7.36 -0.94
CA ASP A 569 -30.08 -7.12 -1.12
C ASP A 569 -30.72 -8.16 -2.09
N ALA A 570 -29.98 -9.24 -2.41
CA ALA A 570 -30.47 -10.28 -3.31
C ALA A 570 -31.61 -11.09 -2.66
N THR A 571 -32.71 -11.20 -3.36
CA THR A 571 -33.77 -12.10 -2.98
C THR A 571 -33.41 -13.53 -3.40
N ILE A 572 -33.12 -14.39 -2.43
CA ILE A 572 -32.76 -15.77 -2.66
C ILE A 572 -34.01 -16.64 -2.52
N PRO A 573 -34.55 -17.18 -3.63
CA PRO A 573 -35.69 -18.06 -3.59
C PRO A 573 -35.32 -19.41 -2.96
N GLU A 574 -36.30 -20.15 -2.51
CA GLU A 574 -36.10 -21.53 -2.07
C GLU A 574 -35.63 -22.40 -3.25
N PRO A 575 -34.45 -23.02 -3.16
CA PRO A 575 -33.94 -23.87 -4.24
C PRO A 575 -34.77 -25.17 -4.33
N GLU A 576 -34.93 -25.67 -5.55
CA GLU A 576 -35.54 -26.99 -5.75
C GLU A 576 -34.58 -28.09 -5.25
N PRO A 577 -35.09 -29.22 -4.71
CA PRO A 577 -34.22 -30.33 -4.34
C PRO A 577 -33.35 -30.82 -5.51
N GLY A 578 -32.04 -30.93 -5.25
CA GLY A 578 -31.04 -31.26 -6.28
C GLY A 578 -30.46 -30.04 -7.02
N THR A 579 -30.85 -28.82 -6.62
CA THR A 579 -30.27 -27.59 -7.16
C THR A 579 -29.46 -26.85 -6.11
N ILE A 580 -28.43 -26.14 -6.56
CA ILE A 580 -27.61 -25.26 -5.74
C ILE A 580 -27.61 -23.85 -6.32
N ILE A 581 -27.83 -22.84 -5.50
CA ILE A 581 -27.78 -21.44 -5.87
C ILE A 581 -26.34 -20.94 -5.63
N LEU A 582 -25.76 -20.34 -6.67
CA LEU A 582 -24.43 -19.73 -6.66
C LEU A 582 -24.45 -18.33 -7.31
N PRO A 583 -23.49 -17.46 -7.01
CA PRO A 583 -23.32 -16.19 -7.73
C PRO A 583 -22.76 -16.41 -9.15
N PRO A 584 -22.85 -15.41 -10.04
CA PRO A 584 -22.23 -15.47 -11.34
C PRO A 584 -20.70 -15.39 -11.20
N THR A 585 -20.02 -16.50 -11.41
CA THR A 585 -18.56 -16.61 -11.47
C THR A 585 -18.15 -17.14 -12.86
N PRO A 586 -16.89 -17.06 -13.25
CA PRO A 586 -16.46 -17.66 -14.52
C PRO A 586 -16.81 -19.16 -14.61
N GLU A 587 -16.77 -19.86 -13.48
CA GLU A 587 -17.07 -21.27 -13.39
C GLU A 587 -18.57 -21.57 -13.53
N THR A 588 -19.43 -20.70 -13.01
CA THR A 588 -20.89 -20.86 -13.08
C THR A 588 -21.50 -20.35 -14.38
N THR A 589 -20.77 -19.52 -15.15
CA THR A 589 -21.25 -18.92 -16.42
C THR A 589 -20.58 -19.48 -17.66
N ALA A 590 -19.56 -20.33 -17.52
CA ALA A 590 -18.82 -20.94 -18.63
C ALA A 590 -19.62 -22.07 -19.28
N GLY A 591 -20.53 -21.73 -20.20
CA GLY A 591 -21.21 -22.69 -21.08
C GLY A 591 -22.68 -22.39 -21.32
N SER A 592 -23.17 -22.77 -22.51
CA SER A 592 -24.59 -22.65 -22.91
C SER A 592 -25.46 -23.82 -22.46
N GLY A 593 -25.08 -24.56 -21.42
CA GLY A 593 -25.79 -25.74 -20.91
C GLY A 593 -25.96 -25.72 -19.40
N LEU A 594 -26.75 -26.63 -18.86
CA LEU A 594 -26.84 -26.88 -17.43
C LEU A 594 -25.44 -27.16 -16.89
N VAL A 595 -24.91 -26.23 -16.05
CA VAL A 595 -23.63 -26.42 -15.38
C VAL A 595 -23.93 -27.17 -14.08
N THR A 596 -23.25 -28.30 -13.86
CA THR A 596 -23.39 -29.09 -12.64
C THR A 596 -22.15 -28.96 -11.77
N VAL A 597 -22.35 -28.98 -10.45
CA VAL A 597 -21.31 -29.10 -9.46
C VAL A 597 -21.49 -30.40 -8.68
N THR A 598 -20.41 -31.11 -8.45
CA THR A 598 -20.44 -32.30 -7.60
C THR A 598 -19.88 -31.95 -6.23
N LEU A 599 -20.70 -32.08 -5.19
CA LEU A 599 -20.30 -31.87 -3.81
C LEU A 599 -19.83 -33.19 -3.19
N ARG A 600 -18.71 -33.20 -2.51
CA ARG A 600 -18.10 -34.38 -1.90
C ARG A 600 -17.85 -34.21 -0.40
N GLN A 601 -18.13 -35.27 0.35
CA GLN A 601 -17.75 -35.38 1.75
C GLN A 601 -17.40 -36.85 2.06
N SER A 602 -16.20 -37.12 2.57
CA SER A 602 -15.77 -38.43 3.06
C SER A 602 -16.02 -39.59 2.07
N GLY A 603 -15.86 -39.34 0.75
CA GLY A 603 -16.05 -40.36 -0.31
C GLY A 603 -17.47 -40.42 -0.91
N ASN A 604 -18.46 -39.75 -0.35
CA ASN A 604 -19.78 -39.61 -0.95
C ASN A 604 -19.78 -38.37 -1.88
N ALA A 605 -20.29 -38.56 -3.11
CA ALA A 605 -20.37 -37.51 -4.13
C ALA A 605 -21.80 -37.35 -4.61
N HIS A 606 -22.32 -36.14 -4.59
CA HIS A 606 -23.68 -35.81 -5.04
C HIS A 606 -23.63 -34.67 -6.08
N PRO A 607 -24.16 -34.88 -7.29
CA PRO A 607 -24.26 -33.84 -8.30
C PRO A 607 -25.44 -32.91 -8.00
N PHE A 608 -25.26 -31.60 -8.28
CA PHE A 608 -26.29 -30.56 -8.18
C PHE A 608 -26.32 -29.74 -9.45
N ASP A 609 -27.52 -29.36 -9.87
CA ASP A 609 -27.70 -28.38 -10.97
C ASP A 609 -27.51 -26.97 -10.44
N ILE A 610 -26.70 -26.16 -11.16
CA ILE A 610 -26.40 -24.81 -10.70
C ILE A 610 -27.49 -23.84 -11.17
N THR A 611 -28.03 -23.08 -10.23
CA THR A 611 -28.86 -21.89 -10.48
C THR A 611 -28.08 -20.66 -10.14
N VAL A 612 -27.82 -19.80 -11.14
CA VAL A 612 -27.03 -18.57 -10.96
C VAL A 612 -27.95 -17.42 -10.60
N ILE A 613 -27.67 -16.76 -9.46
CA ILE A 613 -28.40 -15.57 -9.01
C ILE A 613 -27.41 -14.44 -8.77
N GLU A 614 -27.65 -13.30 -9.44
CA GLU A 614 -26.85 -12.09 -9.27
C GLU A 614 -27.00 -11.55 -7.85
N GLY A 615 -25.86 -11.32 -7.16
CA GLY A 615 -25.82 -10.88 -5.77
C GLY A 615 -25.96 -12.01 -4.74
N ALA A 616 -26.05 -13.28 -5.14
CA ALA A 616 -25.90 -14.40 -4.21
C ALA A 616 -24.48 -14.41 -3.61
N PRO A 617 -24.30 -14.89 -2.35
CA PRO A 617 -22.96 -14.98 -1.74
C PRO A 617 -22.10 -16.06 -2.42
N LEU A 618 -20.78 -15.99 -2.24
CA LEU A 618 -19.81 -16.99 -2.73
C LEU A 618 -19.86 -18.30 -1.95
N MET A 619 -21.05 -18.72 -1.57
CA MET A 619 -21.33 -19.99 -0.91
C MET A 619 -22.48 -20.68 -1.64
N GLY A 620 -22.53 -22.01 -1.56
CA GLY A 620 -23.67 -22.75 -2.09
C GLY A 620 -24.87 -22.63 -1.20
N ILE A 621 -26.05 -22.39 -1.76
CA ILE A 621 -27.32 -22.45 -1.02
C ILE A 621 -28.15 -23.58 -1.61
N VAL A 622 -28.49 -24.56 -0.77
CA VAL A 622 -29.22 -25.76 -1.17
C VAL A 622 -30.51 -25.90 -0.37
N HIS A 623 -31.42 -26.75 -0.85
CA HIS A 623 -32.61 -27.11 -0.10
C HIS A 623 -32.21 -27.87 1.16
N GLN A 624 -32.97 -27.69 2.27
CA GLN A 624 -32.68 -28.33 3.56
C GLN A 624 -32.61 -29.86 3.50
N SER A 625 -33.43 -30.49 2.64
CA SER A 625 -33.36 -31.95 2.45
C SER A 625 -32.08 -32.45 1.79
N ASP A 626 -31.41 -31.60 1.02
CA ASP A 626 -30.18 -31.97 0.34
C ASP A 626 -28.99 -31.85 1.28
N LEU A 627 -28.97 -30.81 2.13
CA LEU A 627 -27.94 -30.66 3.14
C LEU A 627 -27.96 -31.85 4.13
N ALA A 628 -29.14 -32.39 4.46
CA ALA A 628 -29.31 -33.57 5.33
C ALA A 628 -28.62 -34.85 4.79
N ARG A 629 -28.17 -34.87 3.53
CA ARG A 629 -27.38 -35.99 2.95
C ARG A 629 -25.93 -36.00 3.38
N PHE A 630 -25.47 -34.89 3.91
CA PHE A 630 -24.10 -34.70 4.40
C PHE A 630 -24.07 -34.71 5.92
N ALA A 631 -22.92 -35.00 6.51
CA ALA A 631 -22.74 -34.85 7.96
C ALA A 631 -22.73 -33.35 8.27
N VAL A 632 -23.84 -32.85 8.80
CA VAL A 632 -24.02 -31.43 9.15
C VAL A 632 -23.62 -31.22 10.59
N SER A 633 -23.02 -30.14 10.86
CA SER A 633 -22.64 -29.68 12.18
C SER A 633 -23.77 -28.93 12.90
N THR A 634 -23.51 -28.47 14.12
CA THR A 634 -24.47 -27.70 14.94
C THR A 634 -24.92 -26.43 14.23
N PRO A 635 -26.21 -26.09 14.10
CA PRO A 635 -26.66 -24.87 13.46
C PRO A 635 -26.11 -23.63 14.17
N SER A 636 -25.63 -22.69 13.39
CA SER A 636 -25.09 -21.39 13.87
C SER A 636 -26.16 -20.29 13.79
N VAL A 637 -26.00 -19.23 14.60
CA VAL A 637 -26.89 -18.06 14.58
C VAL A 637 -26.20 -16.97 13.77
N TRP A 638 -26.75 -16.66 12.61
CA TRP A 638 -26.29 -15.58 11.75
C TRP A 638 -26.99 -14.29 12.12
N VAL A 639 -26.21 -13.21 12.21
CA VAL A 639 -26.67 -11.94 12.75
C VAL A 639 -26.39 -10.82 11.77
N LYS A 640 -27.39 -10.00 11.48
CA LYS A 640 -27.26 -8.73 10.79
C LYS A 640 -27.26 -7.59 11.81
N VAL A 641 -26.23 -6.76 11.78
CA VAL A 641 -26.11 -5.59 12.67
C VAL A 641 -26.96 -4.43 12.15
N VAL A 642 -27.52 -3.62 13.04
CA VAL A 642 -28.31 -2.44 12.68
C VAL A 642 -27.44 -1.47 11.86
N PRO A 643 -27.92 -0.96 10.70
CA PRO A 643 -27.18 0.01 9.91
C PRO A 643 -26.75 1.22 10.75
N GLY A 644 -25.42 1.45 10.86
CA GLY A 644 -24.84 2.54 11.63
C GLY A 644 -24.47 2.22 13.07
N ALA A 645 -24.79 1.03 13.59
CA ALA A 645 -24.26 0.54 14.86
C ALA A 645 -22.79 0.10 14.70
N ASP A 646 -21.99 0.22 15.76
CA ASP A 646 -20.62 -0.28 15.76
C ASP A 646 -20.62 -1.81 15.82
N PRO A 647 -20.04 -2.52 14.83
CA PRO A 647 -19.96 -3.98 14.86
C PRO A 647 -19.15 -4.53 16.03
N LEU A 648 -18.19 -3.77 16.58
CA LEU A 648 -17.42 -4.17 17.74
C LEU A 648 -18.28 -4.20 18.98
N ASP A 649 -19.09 -3.15 19.22
CA ASP A 649 -20.03 -3.08 20.34
C ASP A 649 -21.09 -4.21 20.24
N ALA A 650 -21.52 -4.55 19.03
CA ALA A 650 -22.45 -5.67 18.80
C ALA A 650 -21.79 -7.01 19.12
N ALA A 651 -20.55 -7.23 18.68
CA ALA A 651 -19.80 -8.45 18.94
C ALA A 651 -19.52 -8.63 20.43
N ASP A 652 -19.14 -7.57 21.13
CA ASP A 652 -18.91 -7.58 22.59
C ASP A 652 -20.21 -7.91 23.35
N ALA A 653 -21.31 -7.24 23.04
CA ALA A 653 -22.62 -7.51 23.67
C ALA A 653 -23.13 -8.93 23.44
N ILE A 654 -22.89 -9.51 22.25
CA ILE A 654 -23.23 -10.90 21.95
C ILE A 654 -22.31 -11.86 22.71
N GLY A 655 -21.02 -11.56 22.78
CA GLY A 655 -20.03 -12.40 23.47
C GLY A 655 -20.26 -12.51 24.97
N GLU A 656 -20.95 -11.53 25.60
CA GLU A 656 -21.35 -11.57 27.01
C GLU A 656 -22.56 -12.45 27.29
N LEU A 657 -23.28 -12.90 26.25
CA LEU A 657 -24.45 -13.74 26.44
C LEU A 657 -24.08 -15.17 26.86
N PRO A 658 -24.80 -15.78 27.83
CA PRO A 658 -24.57 -17.17 28.15
C PRO A 658 -24.98 -18.07 26.99
N GLY A 659 -24.22 -19.15 26.75
CA GLY A 659 -24.49 -20.12 25.68
C GLY A 659 -23.82 -19.79 24.35
N VAL A 660 -22.94 -18.79 24.28
CA VAL A 660 -22.07 -18.49 23.14
C VAL A 660 -20.75 -19.24 23.32
N ALA A 661 -20.43 -20.14 22.39
CA ALA A 661 -19.14 -20.85 22.38
C ALA A 661 -18.12 -20.08 21.57
N THR A 662 -18.48 -19.72 20.34
CA THR A 662 -17.61 -18.96 19.46
C THR A 662 -18.36 -17.81 18.80
N LEU A 663 -17.65 -16.74 18.55
CA LEU A 663 -18.18 -15.58 17.85
C LEU A 663 -17.18 -15.20 16.74
N ASN A 664 -17.64 -15.29 15.50
CA ASN A 664 -16.91 -14.81 14.33
C ASN A 664 -17.60 -13.56 13.80
N SER A 665 -16.88 -12.43 13.74
CA SER A 665 -17.45 -11.17 13.25
C SER A 665 -16.73 -10.68 12.00
N PRO A 666 -17.18 -11.11 10.82
CA PRO A 666 -16.68 -10.57 9.55
C PRO A 666 -16.82 -9.05 9.43
N ALA A 667 -17.83 -8.48 10.08
CA ALA A 667 -18.04 -7.04 10.08
C ALA A 667 -16.89 -6.29 10.80
N VAL A 668 -16.40 -6.81 11.93
CA VAL A 668 -15.23 -6.24 12.62
C VAL A 668 -13.96 -6.40 11.81
N GLN A 669 -13.73 -7.58 11.21
CA GLN A 669 -12.57 -7.82 10.34
C GLN A 669 -12.50 -6.82 9.17
N ARG A 670 -13.66 -6.49 8.57
CA ARG A 670 -13.74 -5.46 7.52
C ARG A 670 -13.38 -4.08 8.03
N LEU A 671 -13.92 -3.72 9.19
CA LEU A 671 -13.68 -2.41 9.81
C LEU A 671 -12.19 -2.18 10.08
N GLU A 672 -11.49 -3.21 10.52
CA GLU A 672 -10.04 -3.19 10.75
C GLU A 672 -9.25 -3.11 9.45
N ALA A 673 -9.60 -3.92 8.46
CA ALA A 673 -8.97 -3.88 7.14
C ALA A 673 -9.14 -2.49 6.47
N ASP A 674 -10.34 -1.91 6.56
CA ASP A 674 -10.63 -0.57 6.06
C ASP A 674 -9.86 0.52 6.84
N ALA A 675 -9.73 0.38 8.16
CA ALA A 675 -8.97 1.31 8.98
C ALA A 675 -7.47 1.27 8.64
N GLU A 676 -6.90 0.09 8.43
CA GLU A 676 -5.50 -0.05 7.99
C GLU A 676 -5.28 0.55 6.61
N LEU A 677 -6.11 0.21 5.63
CA LEU A 677 -6.03 0.79 4.29
C LEU A 677 -6.16 2.32 4.33
N THR A 678 -7.09 2.84 5.14
CA THR A 678 -7.28 4.30 5.32
C THR A 678 -6.04 4.96 5.93
N ARG A 679 -5.37 4.33 6.89
CA ARG A 679 -4.10 4.83 7.45
C ARG A 679 -3.00 4.89 6.39
N PHE A 680 -2.83 3.85 5.57
CA PHE A 680 -1.87 3.83 4.47
C PHE A 680 -2.18 4.90 3.42
N VAL A 681 -3.44 5.07 3.05
CA VAL A 681 -3.88 6.13 2.12
C VAL A 681 -3.61 7.51 2.69
N ALA A 682 -3.92 7.74 3.98
CA ALA A 682 -3.68 9.02 4.64
C ALA A 682 -2.17 9.36 4.67
N LEU A 683 -1.31 8.39 4.95
CA LEU A 683 0.14 8.56 4.87
C LEU A 683 0.58 8.88 3.44
N GLY A 684 0.10 8.15 2.44
CA GLY A 684 0.38 8.42 1.03
C GLY A 684 -0.06 9.82 0.60
N LEU A 685 -1.25 10.26 1.01
CA LEU A 685 -1.76 11.61 0.75
C LEU A 685 -0.94 12.70 1.44
N ALA A 686 -0.49 12.46 2.68
CA ALA A 686 0.39 13.39 3.37
C ALA A 686 1.72 13.58 2.62
N PHE A 687 2.29 12.49 2.08
CA PHE A 687 3.48 12.57 1.24
C PHE A 687 3.25 13.31 -0.07
N LEU A 688 2.12 13.05 -0.72
CA LEU A 688 1.77 13.71 -1.96
C LEU A 688 1.42 15.19 -1.76
N ALA A 689 0.87 15.56 -0.61
CA ALA A 689 0.72 16.96 -0.23
C ALA A 689 2.08 17.68 -0.19
N VAL A 690 3.12 17.01 0.30
CA VAL A 690 4.50 17.52 0.27
C VAL A 690 5.00 17.69 -1.16
N ALA A 691 4.78 16.70 -2.04
CA ALA A 691 5.14 16.82 -3.47
C ALA A 691 4.39 17.97 -4.14
N LEU A 692 3.13 18.18 -3.78
CA LEU A 692 2.33 19.30 -4.25
C LEU A 692 2.90 20.66 -3.79
N VAL A 693 3.31 20.76 -2.53
CA VAL A 693 3.98 21.98 -2.02
C VAL A 693 5.26 22.27 -2.81
N ILE A 694 6.07 21.25 -3.10
CA ILE A 694 7.27 21.40 -3.95
C ILE A 694 6.90 21.96 -5.33
N ALA A 695 5.86 21.39 -5.95
CA ALA A 695 5.38 21.82 -7.27
C ALA A 695 4.89 23.28 -7.26
N VAL A 696 4.12 23.67 -6.24
CA VAL A 696 3.63 25.06 -6.05
C VAL A 696 4.77 26.05 -5.80
N VAL A 697 5.75 25.68 -5.00
CA VAL A 697 6.96 26.50 -4.78
C VAL A 697 7.75 26.66 -6.09
N GLY A 698 7.87 25.59 -6.86
CA GLY A 698 8.48 25.62 -8.20
C GLY A 698 7.72 26.53 -9.16
N LEU A 699 6.39 26.43 -9.18
CA LEU A 699 5.49 27.29 -9.95
C LEU A 699 5.64 28.78 -9.54
N SER A 700 5.57 29.08 -8.24
CA SER A 700 5.73 30.44 -7.70
C SER A 700 7.08 31.06 -8.11
N ASN A 701 8.15 30.29 -8.04
CA ASN A 701 9.49 30.76 -8.45
C ASN A 701 9.56 31.06 -9.96
N THR A 702 8.89 30.24 -10.79
CA THR A 702 8.83 30.43 -12.24
C THR A 702 7.99 31.66 -12.61
N VAL A 703 6.86 31.86 -11.93
CA VAL A 703 6.03 33.07 -12.10
C VAL A 703 6.82 34.33 -11.68
N ALA A 704 7.54 34.28 -10.55
CA ALA A 704 8.38 35.39 -10.12
C ALA A 704 9.45 35.78 -11.15
N LEU A 705 10.04 34.74 -11.80
CA LEU A 705 10.99 34.99 -12.89
C LEU A 705 10.30 35.59 -14.11
N SER A 706 9.17 35.06 -14.53
CA SER A 706 8.39 35.59 -15.64
C SER A 706 8.12 37.08 -15.49
N VAL A 707 7.78 37.49 -14.27
CA VAL A 707 7.58 38.92 -13.94
C VAL A 707 8.85 39.75 -14.12
N THR A 708 10.01 39.22 -13.68
CA THR A 708 11.29 39.94 -13.80
C THR A 708 11.76 40.08 -15.25
N GLU A 709 11.52 39.05 -16.08
CA GLU A 709 11.88 39.09 -17.52
C GLU A 709 11.00 40.06 -18.31
N ARG A 710 9.72 40.21 -17.90
CA ARG A 710 8.77 41.10 -18.53
C ARG A 710 8.68 42.50 -17.86
N TYR A 711 9.71 42.87 -17.11
CA TYR A 711 9.73 44.13 -16.35
C TYR A 711 9.38 45.34 -17.21
N ARG A 712 9.96 45.43 -18.42
CA ARG A 712 9.67 46.52 -19.41
C ARG A 712 8.26 46.42 -19.98
N GLU A 713 7.82 45.22 -20.37
CA GLU A 713 6.46 45.02 -20.92
C GLU A 713 5.38 45.46 -19.92
N ILE A 714 5.53 44.99 -18.65
CA ILE A 714 4.63 45.34 -17.57
C ILE A 714 4.70 46.84 -17.27
N GLY A 715 5.89 47.45 -17.31
CA GLY A 715 6.07 48.89 -17.16
C GLY A 715 5.39 49.66 -18.26
N LEU A 716 5.48 49.22 -19.52
CA LEU A 716 4.80 49.83 -20.67
C LEU A 716 3.27 49.72 -20.56
N LEU A 717 2.74 48.53 -20.20
CA LEU A 717 1.29 48.35 -19.98
C LEU A 717 0.78 49.30 -18.88
N ARG A 718 1.56 49.49 -17.83
CA ARG A 718 1.22 50.43 -16.76
C ARG A 718 1.32 51.87 -17.19
N ALA A 719 2.27 52.24 -18.02
CA ALA A 719 2.40 53.58 -18.61
C ALA A 719 1.20 53.90 -19.53
N LEU A 720 0.68 52.89 -20.24
CA LEU A 720 -0.53 52.94 -21.06
C LEU A 720 -1.84 52.92 -20.24
N GLY A 721 -1.75 52.96 -18.90
CA GLY A 721 -2.94 53.06 -18.04
C GLY A 721 -3.48 51.76 -17.44
N ALA A 722 -2.79 50.62 -17.60
CA ALA A 722 -3.21 49.37 -16.98
C ALA A 722 -3.21 49.47 -15.44
N ARG A 723 -4.33 49.13 -14.82
CA ARG A 723 -4.48 49.11 -13.35
C ARG A 723 -3.69 47.99 -12.72
N ARG A 724 -3.30 48.16 -11.44
CA ARG A 724 -2.60 47.11 -10.67
C ARG A 724 -3.40 45.78 -10.61
N THR A 725 -4.71 45.88 -10.47
CA THR A 725 -5.62 44.73 -10.47
C THR A 725 -5.63 43.97 -11.80
N GLN A 726 -5.49 44.68 -12.92
CA GLN A 726 -5.44 44.07 -14.25
C GLN A 726 -4.13 43.28 -14.44
N ILE A 727 -2.99 43.80 -14.00
CA ILE A 727 -1.71 43.09 -14.05
C ILE A 727 -1.72 41.87 -13.13
N THR A 728 -2.23 42.03 -11.90
CA THR A 728 -2.38 40.90 -10.98
C THR A 728 -3.33 39.83 -11.56
N GLY A 729 -4.46 40.24 -12.12
CA GLY A 729 -5.43 39.35 -12.75
C GLY A 729 -4.83 38.57 -13.93
N MET A 730 -4.05 39.25 -14.79
CA MET A 730 -3.37 38.61 -15.93
C MET A 730 -2.42 37.49 -15.47
N VAL A 731 -1.58 37.77 -14.48
CA VAL A 731 -0.59 36.77 -13.97
C VAL A 731 -1.30 35.60 -13.27
N LEU A 732 -2.34 35.89 -12.49
CA LEU A 732 -3.14 34.84 -11.84
C LEU A 732 -3.86 33.96 -12.86
N THR A 733 -4.48 34.57 -13.88
CA THR A 733 -5.19 33.80 -14.92
C THR A 733 -4.24 32.93 -15.74
N GLU A 734 -3.05 33.41 -16.10
CA GLU A 734 -1.99 32.62 -16.75
C GLU A 734 -1.64 31.38 -15.90
N THR A 735 -1.43 31.59 -14.61
CA THR A 735 -1.07 30.51 -13.68
C THR A 735 -2.19 29.51 -13.50
N LEU A 736 -3.43 29.98 -13.34
CA LEU A 736 -4.59 29.11 -13.15
C LEU A 736 -4.92 28.29 -14.40
N LEU A 737 -4.78 28.85 -15.60
CA LEU A 737 -4.98 28.10 -16.85
C LEU A 737 -3.97 26.96 -16.99
N LEU A 738 -2.71 27.20 -16.63
CA LEU A 738 -1.69 26.17 -16.63
C LEU A 738 -1.94 25.11 -15.56
N ALA A 739 -2.30 25.52 -14.35
CA ALA A 739 -2.61 24.60 -13.25
C ALA A 739 -3.85 23.73 -13.57
N LEU A 740 -4.88 24.32 -14.19
CA LEU A 740 -6.07 23.60 -14.63
C LEU A 740 -5.74 22.56 -15.71
N ALA A 741 -4.97 22.94 -16.72
CA ALA A 741 -4.55 22.03 -17.78
C ALA A 741 -3.71 20.88 -17.22
N ALA A 742 -2.73 21.19 -16.36
CA ALA A 742 -1.88 20.22 -15.72
C ALA A 742 -2.66 19.28 -14.78
N GLY A 743 -3.57 19.86 -13.99
CA GLY A 743 -4.42 19.12 -13.06
C GLY A 743 -5.36 18.14 -13.75
N LEU A 744 -6.07 18.58 -14.79
CA LEU A 744 -6.99 17.71 -15.52
C LEU A 744 -6.28 16.59 -16.27
N ILE A 745 -5.17 16.90 -16.96
CA ILE A 745 -4.34 15.86 -17.59
C ILE A 745 -3.81 14.92 -16.50
N GLY A 746 -3.43 15.46 -15.33
CA GLY A 746 -2.97 14.68 -14.18
C GLY A 746 -4.02 13.72 -13.64
N VAL A 747 -5.25 14.17 -13.51
CA VAL A 747 -6.38 13.34 -13.08
C VAL A 747 -6.63 12.20 -14.07
N VAL A 748 -6.65 12.47 -15.38
CA VAL A 748 -6.89 11.45 -16.40
C VAL A 748 -5.82 10.35 -16.35
N PHE A 749 -4.54 10.74 -16.32
CA PHE A 749 -3.44 9.77 -16.21
C PHE A 749 -3.41 9.09 -14.85
N GLY A 750 -3.73 9.82 -13.78
CA GLY A 750 -3.78 9.26 -12.43
C GLY A 750 -4.85 8.20 -12.27
N VAL A 751 -6.07 8.45 -12.75
CA VAL A 751 -7.13 7.44 -12.75
C VAL A 751 -6.72 6.22 -13.57
N LEU A 752 -6.17 6.43 -14.77
CA LEU A 752 -5.68 5.34 -15.60
C LEU A 752 -4.65 4.49 -14.87
N PHE A 753 -3.60 5.11 -14.31
CA PHE A 753 -2.53 4.39 -13.62
C PHE A 753 -2.98 3.76 -12.30
N GLY A 754 -3.88 4.41 -11.57
CA GLY A 754 -4.43 3.90 -10.32
C GLY A 754 -5.26 2.65 -10.54
N VAL A 755 -6.23 2.70 -11.45
CA VAL A 755 -7.11 1.56 -11.75
C VAL A 755 -6.33 0.40 -12.37
N THR A 756 -5.50 0.65 -13.39
CA THR A 756 -4.70 -0.43 -14.03
C THR A 756 -3.64 -1.00 -13.10
N GLY A 757 -3.08 -0.17 -12.20
CA GLY A 757 -2.15 -0.60 -11.18
C GLY A 757 -2.81 -1.53 -10.16
N THR A 758 -4.00 -1.18 -9.69
CA THR A 758 -4.78 -2.02 -8.78
C THR A 758 -5.20 -3.33 -9.45
N ASN A 759 -5.64 -3.27 -10.72
CA ASN A 759 -5.91 -4.48 -11.49
C ASN A 759 -4.69 -5.41 -11.60
N ALA A 760 -3.50 -4.85 -11.79
CA ALA A 760 -2.28 -5.65 -11.88
C ALA A 760 -1.78 -6.20 -10.54
N LEU A 761 -2.19 -5.58 -9.42
CA LEU A 761 -1.80 -5.99 -8.06
C LEU A 761 -2.77 -7.00 -7.46
N LEU A 762 -4.08 -6.77 -7.63
CA LEU A 762 -5.15 -7.55 -6.99
C LEU A 762 -5.86 -8.48 -7.97
N GLY A 763 -5.75 -8.23 -9.28
CA GLY A 763 -6.33 -9.09 -10.29
C GLY A 763 -5.68 -10.48 -10.23
N GLY A 764 -6.50 -11.52 -10.14
CA GLY A 764 -6.13 -12.93 -10.23
C GLY A 764 -7.08 -13.63 -11.21
N GLU A 765 -6.77 -14.85 -11.63
CA GLU A 765 -7.63 -15.61 -12.55
C GLU A 765 -9.08 -15.75 -12.03
N LYS A 766 -9.29 -15.57 -10.72
CA LYS A 766 -10.57 -15.75 -10.03
C LYS A 766 -11.18 -14.46 -9.44
N LEU A 767 -10.53 -13.29 -9.60
CA LEU A 767 -10.94 -12.05 -8.93
C LEU A 767 -11.33 -10.96 -9.93
N HIS A 768 -12.60 -10.57 -9.92
CA HIS A 768 -13.06 -9.37 -10.60
C HIS A 768 -12.69 -8.13 -9.80
N VAL A 769 -11.91 -7.22 -10.40
CA VAL A 769 -11.57 -5.94 -9.77
C VAL A 769 -12.68 -4.92 -10.00
N VAL A 770 -13.30 -4.46 -8.92
CA VAL A 770 -14.37 -3.47 -8.94
C VAL A 770 -13.79 -2.07 -9.11
N THR A 771 -14.00 -1.50 -10.29
CA THR A 771 -13.50 -0.15 -10.56
C THR A 771 -14.33 0.91 -9.84
N ALA A 772 -13.75 1.55 -8.83
CA ALA A 772 -14.35 2.66 -8.11
C ALA A 772 -13.56 3.96 -8.31
N ILE A 773 -14.19 4.97 -8.90
CA ILE A 773 -13.54 6.27 -9.16
C ILE A 773 -14.09 7.31 -8.19
N PRO A 774 -13.24 7.92 -7.32
CA PRO A 774 -13.67 8.88 -6.32
C PRO A 774 -13.82 10.28 -6.90
N TRP A 775 -14.87 10.53 -7.70
CA TRP A 775 -15.10 11.80 -8.41
C TRP A 775 -15.05 13.03 -7.50
N ALA A 776 -15.62 12.96 -6.31
CA ALA A 776 -15.62 14.05 -5.34
C ALA A 776 -14.20 14.40 -4.87
N SER A 777 -13.39 13.39 -4.52
CA SER A 777 -11.99 13.57 -4.09
C SER A 777 -11.11 14.10 -5.24
N LEU A 778 -11.33 13.62 -6.46
CA LEU A 778 -10.62 14.11 -7.65
C LEU A 778 -11.00 15.56 -7.98
N ALA A 779 -12.26 15.93 -7.84
CA ALA A 779 -12.69 17.33 -7.99
C ALA A 779 -12.07 18.21 -6.90
N ALA A 780 -12.07 17.75 -5.64
CA ALA A 780 -11.43 18.44 -4.52
C ALA A 780 -9.91 18.61 -4.76
N LEU A 781 -9.24 17.61 -5.33
CA LEU A 781 -7.83 17.68 -5.73
C LEU A 781 -7.60 18.82 -6.74
N VAL A 782 -8.40 18.89 -7.80
CA VAL A 782 -8.27 19.95 -8.81
C VAL A 782 -8.51 21.33 -8.21
N VAL A 783 -9.54 21.47 -7.38
CA VAL A 783 -9.84 22.74 -6.67
C VAL A 783 -8.70 23.12 -5.72
N GLY A 784 -8.19 22.16 -4.94
CA GLY A 784 -7.06 22.38 -4.04
C GLY A 784 -5.80 22.80 -4.79
N LEU A 785 -5.52 22.16 -5.94
CA LEU A 785 -4.41 22.50 -6.81
C LEU A 785 -4.52 23.93 -7.37
N LEU A 786 -5.71 24.33 -7.81
CA LEU A 786 -5.97 25.69 -8.28
C LEU A 786 -5.81 26.72 -7.15
N ALA A 787 -6.33 26.43 -5.97
CA ALA A 787 -6.17 27.28 -4.78
C ALA A 787 -4.69 27.44 -4.38
N ALA A 788 -3.95 26.34 -4.31
CA ALA A 788 -2.52 26.35 -4.00
C ALA A 788 -1.70 27.11 -5.05
N SER A 789 -2.03 26.94 -6.34
CA SER A 789 -1.38 27.65 -7.45
C SER A 789 -1.71 29.15 -7.40
N ALA A 790 -2.94 29.52 -7.07
CA ALA A 790 -3.32 30.92 -6.88
C ALA A 790 -2.54 31.55 -5.71
N ILE A 791 -2.45 30.88 -4.55
CA ILE A 791 -1.70 31.35 -3.38
C ILE A 791 -0.22 31.53 -3.75
N GLY A 792 0.39 30.56 -4.42
CA GLY A 792 1.78 30.63 -4.89
C GLY A 792 2.06 31.77 -5.87
N ALA A 793 1.07 32.15 -6.69
CA ALA A 793 1.20 33.23 -7.66
C ALA A 793 0.88 34.62 -7.12
N VAL A 794 0.15 34.76 -5.99
CA VAL A 794 -0.27 36.07 -5.43
C VAL A 794 0.93 37.00 -5.17
N LEU A 795 1.97 36.50 -4.51
CA LEU A 795 3.13 37.32 -4.14
C LEU A 795 3.92 37.80 -5.39
N PRO A 796 4.27 36.96 -6.37
CA PRO A 796 4.86 37.39 -7.63
C PRO A 796 3.95 38.37 -8.41
N ALA A 797 2.63 38.10 -8.48
CA ALA A 797 1.70 38.94 -9.18
C ALA A 797 1.56 40.36 -8.55
N ARG A 798 1.54 40.45 -7.21
CA ARG A 798 1.57 41.73 -6.49
C ARG A 798 2.88 42.49 -6.73
N ARG A 799 4.02 41.80 -6.79
CA ARG A 799 5.31 42.43 -7.13
C ARG A 799 5.30 42.97 -8.57
N ALA A 800 4.74 42.22 -9.52
CA ALA A 800 4.53 42.68 -10.88
C ALA A 800 3.72 43.97 -10.96
N ALA A 801 2.60 43.99 -10.25
CA ALA A 801 1.70 45.15 -10.20
C ALA A 801 2.32 46.38 -9.51
N ALA A 802 3.35 46.24 -8.69
CA ALA A 802 4.03 47.33 -7.99
C ALA A 802 5.16 47.97 -8.81
N ILE A 803 5.51 47.45 -10.00
CA ILE A 803 6.57 48.00 -10.87
C ILE A 803 6.27 49.48 -11.23
N PRO A 804 7.16 50.46 -10.92
CA PRO A 804 6.99 51.85 -11.31
C PRO A 804 7.21 52.02 -12.83
N PRO A 805 6.27 52.65 -13.56
CA PRO A 805 6.40 52.87 -15.01
C PRO A 805 7.71 53.57 -15.41
N ALA A 806 8.07 54.65 -14.68
CA ALA A 806 9.24 55.44 -14.93
C ALA A 806 10.57 54.64 -14.78
N ALA A 807 10.66 53.80 -13.76
CA ALA A 807 11.85 52.94 -13.53
C ALA A 807 11.95 51.80 -14.58
N ALA A 808 10.82 51.33 -15.10
CA ALA A 808 10.80 50.28 -16.12
C ALA A 808 11.21 50.79 -17.52
N LEU A 809 10.99 52.05 -17.82
CA LEU A 809 11.38 52.67 -19.08
C LEU A 809 12.81 53.22 -19.07
N ALA A 810 13.36 53.50 -17.90
CA ALA A 810 14.73 54.00 -17.72
C ALA A 810 15.83 52.93 -17.77
N GLN A 811 15.49 51.65 -17.66
CA GLN A 811 16.39 50.49 -17.80
C GLN A 811 16.37 49.91 -19.22
#